data_e9136f0ae79971ee909a17285ee754df
#
_entry.id   e9136f0ae79971ee909a17285ee754df
#
_cell.length_a   1.000
_cell.length_b   1.000
_cell.length_c   1.000
_cell.angle_alpha   90.00
_cell.angle_beta   90.00
_cell.angle_gamma   90.00
#
_symmetry.space_group_name_H-M   'P 1'
#
loop_
_entity.id
_entity.type
_entity.pdbx_description
1 polymer ?
#
loop_
_entity_poly.entity_id
_entity_poly.type
_entity_poly.pdbx_seq_one_letter_code
_entity_poly.pdbx_strand_id
1 'polypeptide(L)'
;MVRPILTLLLCLMLLPAPARAGLDPHRREVIQSLFPSATVIGERRADLPVYPVYQLQELLGYAYESTDLSHLQGFAGKPIRMMIGLDTRGRFTGVRVLEHHEPVFLHGLGEAPLFDFVSQYAGHSLREQILIRTGSEARGKTVDGDPVYFDGVSKATVSVLIINDTVLSSALKVARQTLADFAQAPPTRVRPDVYRPLDWPGLLDQGFVSQARISAAQVEQALGRPLADYPEPPAVAADGLFSELYVAYLNAPMVGRNLLGDAGYRALMARLEANEHVLLVASRGPYPHVGPEFVPGSTPERIGLVQNRLAVEIRDLNWLDASLGPRASGQPAFDAVNLFRVAGNAGFNPGAPSELRLHVELARNHLVHDRTTVTLPVRFNEALFEPVAATDPDARRTPVWQGIWRERAGTVAVLVVALALLTLFFTLQRRLTRWPRLVHGFRWGFLAFTLLFLGLYAQGQLSVVNIYTLLLALWDGFSLDVFLLDPVLFLLWSYTVVTLVLWGRGLFCGWLCPFGALQEMVAWLGSRLRLRQVKVPERWHRRLILLKYPILLGLVATAGHSLTLAEQLAEVEPFKTSITLGFVRAWPFVLYALALLAAGLFIHKFYCRYLCPLGAGLAVLGRLRRFHWLTRIERCGTPCQRCRHRCGINAIRRDGAIDYNECIQCLECVVILRDPEQCVDSLLRRKQARRSPARIPVREVPATTPRP
;
A
#
# COMPACT_ATOMS: atom_id res chain seq x y z
N MET A 1 -19.75 -15.39 -32.75
CA MET A 1 -18.45 -14.74 -32.86
C MET A 1 -17.63 -14.69 -31.54
N VAL A 2 -18.09 -15.18 -30.41
CA VAL A 2 -17.35 -15.05 -29.13
C VAL A 2 -16.79 -16.37 -28.62
N ARG A 3 -17.34 -17.52 -29.04
CA ARG A 3 -16.70 -18.80 -28.75
C ARG A 3 -15.26 -18.90 -29.30
N PRO A 4 -14.94 -18.46 -30.55
CA PRO A 4 -13.55 -18.50 -31.02
C PRO A 4 -12.60 -17.55 -30.28
N ILE A 5 -13.07 -16.43 -29.72
CA ILE A 5 -12.22 -15.51 -28.94
C ILE A 5 -11.88 -16.09 -27.56
N LEU A 6 -12.81 -16.77 -26.92
CA LEU A 6 -12.58 -17.45 -25.64
C LEU A 6 -11.64 -18.67 -25.83
N THR A 7 -11.79 -19.38 -26.92
CA THR A 7 -10.91 -20.52 -27.29
C THR A 7 -9.51 -20.03 -27.66
N LEU A 8 -9.39 -18.88 -28.34
CA LEU A 8 -8.11 -18.27 -28.68
C LEU A 8 -7.38 -17.78 -27.42
N LEU A 9 -8.10 -17.15 -26.47
CA LEU A 9 -7.56 -16.76 -25.16
C LEU A 9 -7.11 -17.98 -24.34
N LEU A 10 -7.85 -19.08 -24.39
CA LEU A 10 -7.49 -20.34 -23.72
C LEU A 10 -6.29 -21.00 -24.38
N CYS A 11 -6.21 -20.98 -25.71
CA CYS A 11 -5.07 -21.54 -26.48
C CYS A 11 -3.80 -20.70 -26.32
N LEU A 12 -3.90 -19.36 -26.19
CA LEU A 12 -2.74 -18.50 -25.87
C LEU A 12 -2.19 -18.77 -24.46
N MET A 13 -3.03 -19.21 -23.54
CA MET A 13 -2.63 -19.59 -22.18
C MET A 13 -1.97 -20.98 -22.08
N LEU A 14 -2.04 -21.80 -23.14
CA LEU A 14 -1.50 -23.16 -23.17
C LEU A 14 -0.12 -23.25 -23.83
N LEU A 15 0.50 -22.16 -24.24
CA LEU A 15 1.86 -22.16 -24.75
C LEU A 15 2.85 -22.37 -23.59
N PRO A 16 3.67 -23.46 -23.63
CA PRO A 16 4.66 -23.67 -22.59
C PRO A 16 5.71 -22.56 -22.61
N ALA A 17 5.94 -21.94 -21.44
CA ALA A 17 7.05 -21.00 -21.26
C ALA A 17 8.38 -21.77 -21.49
N PRO A 18 9.33 -21.22 -22.27
CA PRO A 18 10.62 -21.87 -22.47
C PRO A 18 11.39 -21.89 -21.14
N ALA A 19 11.71 -23.09 -20.64
CA ALA A 19 12.63 -23.27 -19.53
C ALA A 19 14.00 -22.70 -19.92
N ARG A 20 14.42 -21.62 -19.29
CA ARG A 20 15.74 -21.02 -19.48
C ARG A 20 16.73 -21.59 -18.48
N ALA A 21 17.60 -22.48 -18.95
CA ALA A 21 18.82 -22.86 -18.26
C ALA A 21 19.92 -21.84 -18.66
N GLY A 22 20.39 -21.05 -17.69
CA GLY A 22 21.51 -20.11 -17.83
C GLY A 22 21.19 -18.70 -17.31
N LEU A 23 22.25 -17.98 -16.90
CA LEU A 23 22.14 -16.58 -16.48
C LEU A 23 21.71 -15.73 -17.68
N ASP A 24 20.59 -15.02 -17.53
CA ASP A 24 20.05 -14.09 -18.53
C ASP A 24 21.15 -13.07 -18.95
N PRO A 25 21.35 -12.80 -20.24
CA PRO A 25 22.32 -11.82 -20.72
C PRO A 25 22.20 -10.45 -20.04
N HIS A 26 20.99 -9.98 -19.83
CA HIS A 26 20.75 -8.71 -19.14
C HIS A 26 21.21 -8.73 -17.67
N ARG A 27 20.92 -9.81 -16.94
CA ARG A 27 21.40 -9.99 -15.56
C ARG A 27 22.93 -10.05 -15.50
N ARG A 28 23.56 -10.70 -16.48
CA ARG A 28 25.02 -10.75 -16.59
C ARG A 28 25.62 -9.36 -16.75
N GLU A 29 25.06 -8.55 -17.63
CA GLU A 29 25.50 -7.17 -17.87
C GLU A 29 25.35 -6.31 -16.60
N VAL A 30 24.23 -6.42 -15.88
CA VAL A 30 24.02 -5.71 -14.63
C VAL A 30 25.03 -6.14 -13.56
N ILE A 31 25.27 -7.44 -13.36
CA ILE A 31 26.28 -7.93 -12.41
C ILE A 31 27.66 -7.42 -12.81
N GLN A 32 27.98 -7.40 -14.08
CA GLN A 32 29.28 -6.90 -14.58
C GLN A 32 29.43 -5.39 -14.34
N SER A 33 28.34 -4.63 -14.39
CA SER A 33 28.35 -3.20 -14.02
C SER A 33 28.59 -2.96 -12.52
N LEU A 34 28.17 -3.90 -11.66
CA LEU A 34 28.41 -3.85 -10.20
C LEU A 34 29.83 -4.30 -9.83
N PHE A 35 30.45 -5.14 -10.65
CA PHE A 35 31.82 -5.66 -10.47
C PHE A 35 32.61 -5.48 -11.76
N PRO A 36 33.10 -4.27 -12.04
CA PRO A 36 33.82 -4.01 -13.32
C PRO A 36 35.06 -4.87 -13.55
N SER A 37 35.72 -5.32 -12.48
CA SER A 37 36.89 -6.19 -12.54
C SER A 37 36.57 -7.69 -12.62
N ALA A 38 35.30 -8.07 -12.66
CA ALA A 38 34.85 -9.46 -12.70
C ALA A 38 35.21 -10.12 -14.03
N THR A 39 35.86 -11.29 -13.96
CA THR A 39 36.14 -12.14 -15.12
C THR A 39 35.22 -13.33 -15.22
N VAL A 40 34.68 -13.81 -14.08
CA VAL A 40 33.77 -14.96 -14.00
C VAL A 40 32.63 -14.66 -13.06
N ILE A 41 31.42 -14.95 -13.52
CA ILE A 41 30.21 -14.98 -12.68
C ILE A 41 29.86 -16.45 -12.47
N GLY A 42 29.91 -16.91 -11.22
CA GLY A 42 29.59 -18.28 -10.85
C GLY A 42 28.09 -18.59 -10.98
N GLU A 43 27.78 -19.86 -10.88
CA GLU A 43 26.39 -20.30 -10.84
C GLU A 43 25.68 -19.85 -9.56
N ARG A 44 24.37 -19.65 -9.65
CA ARG A 44 23.54 -19.30 -8.51
C ARG A 44 23.57 -20.45 -7.49
N ARG A 45 23.90 -20.14 -6.25
CA ARG A 45 23.96 -21.13 -5.17
C ARG A 45 22.55 -21.63 -4.85
N ALA A 46 22.45 -22.91 -4.52
CA ALA A 46 21.18 -23.55 -4.19
C ALA A 46 20.73 -23.29 -2.74
N ASP A 47 21.69 -23.14 -1.81
CA ASP A 47 21.47 -22.88 -0.39
C ASP A 47 21.15 -21.41 -0.09
N LEU A 48 21.70 -20.52 -0.86
CA LEU A 48 21.49 -19.09 -0.78
C LEU A 48 21.46 -18.52 -2.21
N PRO A 49 20.38 -17.85 -2.64
CA PRO A 49 20.21 -17.44 -4.04
C PRO A 49 21.10 -16.25 -4.42
N VAL A 50 22.42 -16.46 -4.38
CA VAL A 50 23.45 -15.47 -4.73
C VAL A 50 24.35 -15.99 -5.83
N TYR A 51 24.90 -15.08 -6.62
CA TYR A 51 25.90 -15.33 -7.65
C TYR A 51 27.27 -14.94 -7.11
N PRO A 52 28.19 -15.88 -6.84
CA PRO A 52 29.57 -15.53 -6.50
C PRO A 52 30.28 -14.94 -7.72
N VAL A 53 30.99 -13.85 -7.51
CA VAL A 53 31.67 -13.09 -8.57
C VAL A 53 33.18 -13.15 -8.34
N TYR A 54 33.94 -13.53 -9.38
CA TYR A 54 35.36 -13.75 -9.28
C TYR A 54 36.16 -12.87 -10.27
N GLN A 55 37.35 -12.49 -9.83
CA GLN A 55 38.40 -12.05 -10.72
C GLN A 55 39.45 -13.18 -10.82
N LEU A 56 39.54 -13.83 -11.98
CA LEU A 56 40.28 -15.07 -12.14
C LEU A 56 39.80 -16.15 -11.16
N GLN A 57 40.54 -16.40 -10.08
CA GLN A 57 40.18 -17.36 -9.01
C GLN A 57 39.89 -16.69 -7.66
N GLU A 58 40.07 -15.37 -7.57
CA GLU A 58 39.81 -14.62 -6.36
C GLU A 58 38.34 -14.20 -6.29
N LEU A 59 37.68 -14.48 -5.16
CA LEU A 59 36.31 -14.08 -4.90
C LEU A 59 36.26 -12.59 -4.62
N LEU A 60 35.62 -11.81 -5.51
CA LEU A 60 35.39 -10.38 -5.33
C LEU A 60 34.21 -10.10 -4.39
N GLY A 61 33.20 -10.95 -4.44
CA GLY A 61 31.98 -10.79 -3.66
C GLY A 61 30.79 -11.55 -4.22
N TYR A 62 29.61 -11.10 -3.88
CA TYR A 62 28.34 -11.74 -4.24
C TYR A 62 27.38 -10.74 -4.86
N ALA A 63 26.72 -11.14 -5.95
CA ALA A 63 25.58 -10.43 -6.52
C ALA A 63 24.29 -11.22 -6.28
N TYR A 64 23.18 -10.53 -6.01
CA TYR A 64 21.89 -11.19 -5.77
C TYR A 64 20.72 -10.25 -6.06
N GLU A 65 19.55 -10.83 -6.34
CA GLU A 65 18.31 -10.07 -6.47
C GLU A 65 17.66 -9.90 -5.08
N SER A 66 17.22 -8.68 -4.79
CA SER A 66 16.59 -8.33 -3.50
C SER A 66 15.36 -9.18 -3.21
N THR A 67 14.55 -9.49 -4.23
CA THR A 67 13.30 -10.25 -4.12
C THR A 67 13.48 -11.71 -3.74
N ASP A 68 14.67 -12.27 -3.92
CA ASP A 68 14.99 -13.65 -3.51
C ASP A 68 15.21 -13.76 -2.00
N LEU A 69 15.53 -12.65 -1.33
CA LEU A 69 15.97 -12.61 0.06
C LEU A 69 15.10 -11.74 0.97
N SER A 70 14.40 -10.77 0.39
CA SER A 70 13.49 -9.87 1.09
C SER A 70 12.15 -9.81 0.35
N HIS A 71 11.06 -9.99 1.09
CA HIS A 71 9.71 -9.95 0.54
C HIS A 71 9.00 -8.62 0.86
N LEU A 72 9.75 -7.57 1.22
CA LEU A 72 9.20 -6.26 1.45
C LEU A 72 8.56 -5.72 0.17
N GLN A 73 7.33 -5.24 0.31
CA GLN A 73 6.57 -4.73 -0.81
C GLN A 73 6.64 -3.21 -0.84
N GLY A 74 6.82 -2.66 -2.04
CA GLY A 74 6.75 -1.24 -2.28
C GLY A 74 5.34 -0.67 -2.10
N PHE A 75 5.21 0.63 -2.25
CA PHE A 75 3.93 1.34 -2.11
C PHE A 75 2.85 0.84 -3.11
N ALA A 76 3.27 0.31 -4.26
CA ALA A 76 2.37 -0.30 -5.25
C ALA A 76 1.92 -1.72 -4.89
N GLY A 77 2.31 -2.27 -3.74
CA GLY A 77 2.00 -3.64 -3.35
C GLY A 77 2.80 -4.71 -4.09
N LYS A 78 3.88 -4.32 -4.79
CA LYS A 78 4.83 -5.22 -5.45
C LYS A 78 6.23 -4.96 -4.92
N PRO A 79 7.09 -5.98 -4.82
CA PRO A 79 8.47 -5.79 -4.42
C PRO A 79 9.23 -4.98 -5.47
N ILE A 80 10.17 -4.15 -5.01
CA ILE A 80 11.12 -3.46 -5.88
C ILE A 80 12.27 -4.42 -6.14
N ARG A 81 12.41 -4.86 -7.39
CA ARG A 81 13.47 -5.77 -7.80
C ARG A 81 14.76 -5.00 -8.03
N MET A 82 15.76 -5.33 -7.25
CA MET A 82 17.08 -4.71 -7.32
C MET A 82 18.16 -5.79 -7.41
N MET A 83 19.19 -5.55 -8.23
CA MET A 83 20.42 -6.30 -8.19
C MET A 83 21.38 -5.58 -7.24
N ILE A 84 21.85 -6.28 -6.24
CA ILE A 84 22.72 -5.76 -5.19
C ILE A 84 24.05 -6.49 -5.25
N GLY A 85 25.14 -5.75 -5.27
CA GLY A 85 26.48 -6.28 -5.19
C GLY A 85 27.10 -5.99 -3.82
N LEU A 86 27.69 -7.02 -3.21
CA LEU A 86 28.36 -6.95 -1.92
C LEU A 86 29.75 -7.57 -2.03
N ASP A 87 30.79 -6.84 -1.62
CA ASP A 87 32.16 -7.37 -1.60
C ASP A 87 32.39 -8.31 -0.40
N THR A 88 33.57 -8.95 -0.35
CA THR A 88 33.97 -9.87 0.73
C THR A 88 34.16 -9.18 2.09
N ARG A 89 34.17 -7.84 2.14
CA ARG A 89 34.30 -7.03 3.36
C ARG A 89 32.96 -6.47 3.83
N GLY A 90 31.85 -6.79 3.13
CA GLY A 90 30.52 -6.27 3.42
C GLY A 90 30.29 -4.82 2.98
N ARG A 91 31.01 -4.36 1.94
CA ARG A 91 30.75 -3.08 1.29
C ARG A 91 29.90 -3.29 0.04
N PHE A 92 28.96 -2.40 -0.17
CA PHE A 92 28.18 -2.38 -1.39
C PHE A 92 29.06 -1.99 -2.59
N THR A 93 29.16 -2.86 -3.57
CA THR A 93 29.76 -2.50 -4.86
C THR A 93 28.80 -1.67 -5.70
N GLY A 94 27.52 -1.77 -5.41
CA GLY A 94 26.46 -0.94 -5.95
C GLY A 94 25.10 -1.60 -5.83
N VAL A 95 24.06 -0.82 -6.14
CA VAL A 95 22.66 -1.26 -6.24
C VAL A 95 22.10 -0.82 -7.58
N ARG A 96 21.42 -1.70 -8.29
CA ARG A 96 20.75 -1.41 -9.56
C ARG A 96 19.31 -1.84 -9.50
N VAL A 97 18.40 -0.95 -9.81
CA VAL A 97 16.98 -1.27 -9.94
C VAL A 97 16.75 -2.01 -11.24
N LEU A 98 16.22 -3.22 -11.16
CA LEU A 98 15.84 -4.05 -12.31
C LEU A 98 14.40 -3.78 -12.75
N GLU A 99 13.51 -3.64 -11.76
CA GLU A 99 12.09 -3.42 -12.00
C GLU A 99 11.44 -2.82 -10.75
N HIS A 100 10.56 -1.86 -10.94
CA HIS A 100 9.76 -1.29 -9.87
C HIS A 100 8.37 -0.88 -10.38
N HIS A 101 7.43 -0.75 -9.46
CA HIS A 101 6.05 -0.36 -9.75
C HIS A 101 5.62 0.84 -8.88
N GLU A 102 6.61 1.60 -8.40
CA GLU A 102 6.38 2.74 -7.52
C GLU A 102 5.71 3.90 -8.28
N PRO A 103 4.44 4.25 -7.95
CA PRO A 103 3.69 5.25 -8.72
C PRO A 103 4.33 6.64 -8.69
N VAL A 104 5.00 6.97 -7.59
CA VAL A 104 5.67 8.27 -7.41
C VAL A 104 6.80 8.47 -8.43
N PHE A 105 7.52 7.42 -8.78
CA PHE A 105 8.60 7.47 -9.77
C PHE A 105 8.10 7.27 -11.20
N LEU A 106 7.21 6.32 -11.43
CA LEU A 106 6.67 6.05 -12.77
C LEU A 106 5.81 7.21 -13.30
N HIS A 107 5.14 7.96 -12.41
CA HIS A 107 4.09 8.87 -12.81
C HIS A 107 4.17 10.27 -12.19
N GLY A 108 5.14 10.50 -11.31
CA GLY A 108 5.31 11.77 -10.62
C GLY A 108 6.66 12.41 -10.93
N LEU A 109 7.69 11.97 -10.21
CA LEU A 109 9.02 12.58 -10.23
C LEU A 109 9.89 12.10 -11.40
N GLY A 110 9.53 11.00 -12.07
CA GLY A 110 10.40 10.27 -12.99
C GLY A 110 11.33 9.30 -12.24
N GLU A 111 12.04 8.45 -13.00
CA GLU A 111 12.87 7.39 -12.42
C GLU A 111 14.28 7.88 -12.01
N ALA A 112 14.76 9.01 -12.56
CA ALA A 112 16.09 9.54 -12.25
C ALA A 112 16.34 9.71 -10.75
N PRO A 113 15.45 10.32 -9.93
CA PRO A 113 15.67 10.44 -8.49
C PRO A 113 15.75 9.09 -7.74
N LEU A 114 15.10 8.04 -8.28
CA LEU A 114 15.22 6.68 -7.73
C LEU A 114 16.63 6.11 -8.00
N PHE A 115 17.10 6.25 -9.24
CA PHE A 115 18.44 5.77 -9.61
C PHE A 115 19.55 6.56 -8.89
N ASP A 116 19.38 7.86 -8.72
CA ASP A 116 20.29 8.70 -7.93
C ASP A 116 20.31 8.24 -6.47
N PHE A 117 19.15 7.95 -5.89
CA PHE A 117 19.07 7.44 -4.53
C PHE A 117 19.80 6.12 -4.35
N VAL A 118 19.55 5.11 -5.18
CA VAL A 118 20.19 3.79 -5.04
C VAL A 118 21.68 3.83 -5.39
N SER A 119 22.15 4.83 -6.14
CA SER A 119 23.57 4.99 -6.45
C SER A 119 24.41 5.35 -5.23
N GLN A 120 23.79 5.94 -4.19
CA GLN A 120 24.48 6.36 -2.97
C GLN A 120 25.03 5.17 -2.16
N TYR A 121 24.49 3.96 -2.33
CA TYR A 121 25.00 2.79 -1.61
C TYR A 121 26.42 2.38 -2.01
N ALA A 122 26.87 2.71 -3.22
CA ALA A 122 28.16 2.27 -3.74
C ALA A 122 29.33 2.75 -2.85
N GLY A 123 30.16 1.80 -2.39
CA GLY A 123 31.32 2.07 -1.54
C GLY A 123 31.02 2.12 -0.03
N HIS A 124 29.74 2.21 0.37
CA HIS A 124 29.34 2.18 1.78
C HIS A 124 29.30 0.77 2.35
N SER A 125 29.55 0.65 3.65
CA SER A 125 29.61 -0.63 4.35
C SER A 125 28.33 -0.93 5.11
N LEU A 126 27.96 -2.21 5.22
CA LEU A 126 26.91 -2.69 6.13
C LEU A 126 27.17 -2.34 7.61
N ARG A 127 28.40 -1.95 7.94
CA ARG A 127 28.80 -1.54 9.30
C ARG A 127 28.48 -0.08 9.60
N GLU A 128 28.20 0.71 8.57
CA GLU A 128 27.85 2.12 8.68
C GLU A 128 26.35 2.27 9.02
N GLN A 129 26.03 3.22 9.89
CA GLN A 129 24.64 3.59 10.14
C GLN A 129 24.19 4.52 9.02
N ILE A 130 23.31 4.03 8.14
CA ILE A 130 22.76 4.81 7.03
C ILE A 130 21.46 5.47 7.49
N LEU A 131 21.44 6.80 7.47
CA LEU A 131 20.28 7.62 7.79
C LEU A 131 19.78 8.34 6.54
N ILE A 132 18.46 8.40 6.36
CA ILE A 132 17.85 9.06 5.20
C ILE A 132 17.37 10.45 5.62
N ARG A 133 17.87 11.50 4.98
CA ARG A 133 17.43 12.89 5.15
C ARG A 133 16.46 13.32 4.04
N THR A 134 15.40 13.98 4.44
CA THR A 134 14.46 14.63 3.53
C THR A 134 14.51 16.13 3.79
N GLY A 135 15.48 16.86 3.16
CA GLY A 135 15.61 18.32 3.30
C GLY A 135 16.98 18.85 2.88
N SER A 136 17.10 20.15 2.68
CA SER A 136 18.29 20.85 2.14
C SER A 136 19.36 21.16 3.21
N GLU A 137 19.68 20.26 4.12
CA GLU A 137 20.76 20.48 5.09
C GLU A 137 22.13 20.08 4.55
N ALA A 138 23.12 20.94 4.83
CA ALA A 138 24.44 20.93 4.20
C ALA A 138 25.26 19.68 4.44
N ARG A 139 25.98 19.25 3.38
CA ARG A 139 27.00 18.18 3.37
C ARG A 139 28.14 18.50 4.34
N GLY A 140 28.20 17.79 5.46
CA GLY A 140 29.40 17.74 6.31
C GLY A 140 30.30 16.56 5.90
N LYS A 141 31.61 16.71 6.07
CA LYS A 141 32.56 15.59 5.89
C LYS A 141 32.36 14.57 7.01
N THR A 142 32.18 13.30 6.66
CA THR A 142 32.08 12.17 7.58
C THR A 142 33.45 11.81 8.16
N VAL A 143 33.51 11.60 9.48
CA VAL A 143 34.64 11.00 10.19
C VAL A 143 34.31 9.50 10.41
N ASP A 144 35.32 8.63 10.43
CA ASP A 144 35.11 7.20 10.67
C ASP A 144 34.32 6.94 11.94
N GLY A 145 33.14 6.31 11.80
CA GLY A 145 32.22 6.02 12.90
C GLY A 145 30.95 6.88 13.00
N ASP A 146 30.88 7.95 12.20
CA ASP A 146 29.68 8.81 12.13
C ASP A 146 28.56 8.18 11.27
N PRO A 147 27.28 8.53 11.54
CA PRO A 147 26.19 8.14 10.65
C PRO A 147 26.39 8.69 9.24
N VAL A 148 26.15 7.87 8.24
CA VAL A 148 26.15 8.26 6.84
C VAL A 148 24.77 8.73 6.46
N TYR A 149 24.66 9.92 5.89
CA TYR A 149 23.38 10.49 5.49
C TYR A 149 23.19 10.34 3.98
N PHE A 150 22.11 9.65 3.60
CA PHE A 150 21.67 9.58 2.21
C PHE A 150 20.61 10.64 1.94
N ASP A 151 20.75 11.30 0.80
CA ASP A 151 19.75 12.27 0.35
C ASP A 151 18.47 11.51 -0.05
N GLY A 152 17.41 11.70 0.70
CA GLY A 152 16.10 11.14 0.40
C GLY A 152 15.43 11.84 -0.79
N VAL A 153 14.37 11.26 -1.29
CA VAL A 153 13.59 11.83 -2.40
C VAL A 153 12.34 12.50 -1.86
N SER A 154 12.23 13.82 -2.01
CA SER A 154 11.04 14.58 -1.60
C SER A 154 9.78 14.01 -2.25
N LYS A 155 8.71 13.84 -1.47
CA LYS A 155 7.43 13.22 -1.87
C LYS A 155 7.47 11.71 -2.13
N ALA A 156 8.62 11.05 -1.94
CA ALA A 156 8.80 9.61 -2.11
C ALA A 156 9.32 8.93 -0.83
N THR A 157 9.19 9.56 0.32
CA THR A 157 9.79 9.12 1.59
C THR A 157 9.49 7.65 1.92
N VAL A 158 8.25 7.21 1.74
CA VAL A 158 7.85 5.82 2.03
C VAL A 158 8.56 4.84 1.11
N SER A 159 8.59 5.10 -0.20
CA SER A 159 9.27 4.24 -1.18
C SER A 159 10.78 4.16 -0.91
N VAL A 160 11.39 5.28 -0.55
CA VAL A 160 12.83 5.36 -0.22
C VAL A 160 13.15 4.57 1.06
N LEU A 161 12.31 4.66 2.10
CA LEU A 161 12.46 3.86 3.32
C LEU A 161 12.34 2.35 3.03
N ILE A 162 11.36 1.94 2.22
CA ILE A 162 11.19 0.52 1.83
C ILE A 162 12.40 0.02 1.03
N ILE A 163 12.96 0.85 0.14
CA ILE A 163 14.17 0.51 -0.61
C ILE A 163 15.33 0.31 0.35
N ASN A 164 15.54 1.24 1.30
CA ASN A 164 16.58 1.15 2.29
C ASN A 164 16.47 -0.13 3.13
N ASP A 165 15.29 -0.41 3.67
CA ASP A 165 15.02 -1.62 4.44
C ASP A 165 15.25 -2.90 3.62
N THR A 166 14.87 -2.90 2.34
CA THR A 166 15.07 -4.02 1.41
C THR A 166 16.55 -4.26 1.15
N VAL A 167 17.30 -3.19 0.87
CA VAL A 167 18.76 -3.29 0.59
C VAL A 167 19.50 -3.76 1.81
N LEU A 168 19.29 -3.13 2.97
CA LEU A 168 20.02 -3.45 4.19
C LEU A 168 19.67 -4.85 4.73
N SER A 169 18.39 -5.22 4.79
CA SER A 169 17.96 -6.53 5.30
C SER A 169 18.44 -7.69 4.43
N SER A 170 18.36 -7.54 3.10
CA SER A 170 18.84 -8.58 2.18
C SER A 170 20.36 -8.71 2.20
N ALA A 171 21.09 -7.59 2.22
CA ALA A 171 22.55 -7.58 2.30
C ALA A 171 23.05 -8.19 3.61
N LEU A 172 22.39 -7.89 4.72
CA LEU A 172 22.70 -8.47 6.01
C LEU A 172 22.49 -9.99 6.02
N LYS A 173 21.42 -10.49 5.39
CA LYS A 173 21.15 -11.94 5.25
C LYS A 173 22.26 -12.64 4.47
N VAL A 174 22.72 -12.03 3.36
CA VAL A 174 23.85 -12.54 2.57
C VAL A 174 25.14 -12.52 3.39
N ALA A 175 25.47 -11.37 4.00
CA ALA A 175 26.71 -11.23 4.77
C ALA A 175 26.81 -12.24 5.90
N ARG A 176 25.73 -12.50 6.64
CA ARG A 176 25.69 -13.48 7.74
C ARG A 176 25.94 -14.91 7.29
N GLN A 177 25.57 -15.29 6.09
CA GLN A 177 25.71 -16.66 5.59
C GLN A 177 26.98 -16.86 4.75
N THR A 178 27.59 -15.77 4.25
CA THR A 178 28.74 -15.88 3.33
C THR A 178 30.04 -15.28 3.87
N LEU A 179 29.94 -14.33 4.81
CA LEU A 179 31.12 -13.61 5.33
C LEU A 179 31.36 -13.99 6.80
N ALA A 180 32.54 -14.56 7.09
CA ALA A 180 32.88 -15.02 8.44
C ALA A 180 32.81 -13.91 9.50
N ASP A 181 33.16 -12.68 9.13
CA ASP A 181 33.16 -11.51 10.01
C ASP A 181 31.75 -11.04 10.44
N PHE A 182 30.70 -11.59 9.83
CA PHE A 182 29.31 -11.26 10.10
C PHE A 182 28.52 -12.41 10.73
N ALA A 183 29.18 -13.52 11.09
CA ALA A 183 28.57 -14.66 11.74
C ALA A 183 27.88 -14.25 13.06
N GLN A 184 26.64 -14.68 13.25
CA GLN A 184 25.85 -14.36 14.44
C GLN A 184 26.04 -15.38 15.56
N ALA A 185 25.98 -14.89 16.83
CA ALA A 185 25.70 -15.74 17.97
C ALA A 185 24.36 -16.47 17.82
N PRO A 186 24.18 -17.66 18.44
CA PRO A 186 22.87 -18.35 18.38
C PRO A 186 21.73 -17.43 18.79
N PRO A 187 20.58 -17.48 18.09
CA PRO A 187 19.45 -16.63 18.42
C PRO A 187 18.91 -16.96 19.82
N THR A 188 18.53 -15.93 20.55
CA THR A 188 17.96 -16.09 21.90
C THR A 188 16.51 -15.62 21.93
N ARG A 189 15.73 -16.24 22.82
CA ARG A 189 14.33 -15.87 23.08
C ARG A 189 14.18 -15.39 24.52
N VAL A 190 13.28 -14.43 24.71
CA VAL A 190 12.90 -13.97 26.06
C VAL A 190 12.18 -15.08 26.82
N ARG A 191 12.54 -15.29 28.07
CA ARG A 191 11.85 -16.16 29.00
C ARG A 191 10.62 -15.47 29.56
N PRO A 192 9.39 -15.91 29.22
CA PRO A 192 8.16 -15.25 29.62
C PRO A 192 7.80 -15.52 31.11
N ASP A 193 8.35 -16.53 31.69
CA ASP A 193 8.11 -17.03 33.07
C ASP A 193 8.93 -16.31 34.14
N VAL A 194 9.96 -15.54 33.72
CA VAL A 194 10.88 -14.89 34.67
C VAL A 194 10.30 -13.51 35.03
N TYR A 195 9.76 -13.43 36.27
CA TYR A 195 9.31 -12.16 36.84
C TYR A 195 9.38 -12.18 38.37
N ARG A 196 9.89 -11.10 38.94
CA ARG A 196 9.78 -10.76 40.39
C ARG A 196 9.74 -9.25 40.51
N PRO A 197 9.03 -8.69 41.50
CA PRO A 197 9.06 -7.25 41.76
C PRO A 197 10.45 -6.84 42.23
N LEU A 198 11.04 -5.84 41.58
CA LEU A 198 12.33 -5.23 41.94
C LEU A 198 12.17 -3.70 41.87
N ASP A 199 12.90 -3.03 42.77
CA ASP A 199 13.11 -1.59 42.69
C ASP A 199 14.22 -1.24 41.70
N TRP A 200 14.41 0.06 41.45
CA TRP A 200 15.42 0.56 40.50
C TRP A 200 16.87 0.10 40.87
N PRO A 201 17.34 0.25 42.13
CA PRO A 201 18.64 -0.29 42.50
C PRO A 201 18.78 -1.77 42.22
N GLY A 202 17.77 -2.57 42.55
CA GLY A 202 17.78 -4.01 42.32
C GLY A 202 17.82 -4.39 40.83
N LEU A 203 17.23 -3.59 39.95
CA LEU A 203 17.32 -3.76 38.48
C LEU A 203 18.74 -3.46 37.97
N LEU A 204 19.40 -2.43 38.52
CA LEU A 204 20.78 -2.06 38.17
C LEU A 204 21.78 -3.12 38.69
N ASP A 205 21.72 -3.44 39.97
CA ASP A 205 22.66 -4.37 40.62
C ASP A 205 22.67 -5.75 39.96
N GLN A 206 21.50 -6.18 39.46
CA GLN A 206 21.37 -7.47 38.76
C GLN A 206 21.62 -7.37 37.26
N GLY A 207 21.96 -6.20 36.71
CA GLY A 207 22.27 -6.01 35.30
C GLY A 207 21.06 -6.15 34.37
N PHE A 208 19.84 -5.95 34.88
CA PHE A 208 18.63 -5.89 34.05
C PHE A 208 18.47 -4.54 33.35
N VAL A 209 19.09 -3.51 33.91
CA VAL A 209 19.27 -2.20 33.30
C VAL A 209 20.77 -1.95 33.18
N SER A 210 21.23 -1.68 31.97
CA SER A 210 22.64 -1.33 31.71
C SER A 210 22.82 0.18 31.96
N GLN A 211 23.84 0.53 32.77
CA GLN A 211 24.18 1.91 33.07
C GLN A 211 25.55 2.23 32.49
N ALA A 212 25.68 3.41 31.88
CA ALA A 212 26.96 3.91 31.39
C ALA A 212 27.11 5.39 31.72
N ARG A 213 28.24 5.76 32.35
CA ARG A 213 28.55 7.13 32.74
C ARG A 213 29.69 7.66 31.85
N ILE A 214 29.46 8.79 31.24
CA ILE A 214 30.39 9.48 30.36
C ILE A 214 30.82 10.77 31.07
N SER A 215 32.14 10.89 31.31
CA SER A 215 32.70 12.10 31.92
C SER A 215 33.06 13.15 30.86
N ALA A 216 33.08 14.42 31.25
CA ALA A 216 33.56 15.52 30.42
C ALA A 216 34.98 15.27 29.90
N ALA A 217 35.88 14.77 30.79
CA ALA A 217 37.26 14.45 30.40
C ALA A 217 37.36 13.40 29.28
N GLN A 218 36.50 12.38 29.26
CA GLN A 218 36.44 11.42 28.16
C GLN A 218 36.06 12.06 26.84
N VAL A 219 35.09 12.98 26.88
CA VAL A 219 34.63 13.71 25.69
C VAL A 219 35.72 14.69 25.19
N GLU A 220 36.36 15.41 26.09
CA GLU A 220 37.48 16.35 25.78
C GLU A 220 38.66 15.58 25.14
N GLN A 221 39.01 14.41 25.69
CA GLN A 221 40.04 13.54 25.14
C GLN A 221 39.68 13.09 23.73
N ALA A 222 38.41 12.69 23.49
CA ALA A 222 37.93 12.23 22.22
C ALA A 222 37.82 13.35 21.17
N LEU A 223 37.47 14.58 21.60
CA LEU A 223 37.44 15.76 20.74
C LEU A 223 38.83 16.39 20.50
N GLY A 224 39.82 16.06 21.36
CA GLY A 224 41.14 16.66 21.36
C GLY A 224 41.14 18.15 21.78
N ARG A 225 40.11 18.61 22.51
CA ARG A 225 39.88 20.00 22.89
C ARG A 225 39.08 20.10 24.17
N PRO A 226 39.40 21.05 25.07
CA PRO A 226 38.58 21.36 26.26
C PRO A 226 37.16 21.82 25.87
N LEU A 227 36.17 21.35 26.63
CA LEU A 227 34.77 21.78 26.44
C LEU A 227 34.56 23.29 26.67
N ALA A 228 35.36 23.90 27.55
CA ALA A 228 35.30 25.34 27.84
C ALA A 228 35.64 26.24 26.64
N ASP A 229 36.33 25.69 25.63
CA ASP A 229 36.75 26.42 24.42
C ASP A 229 35.62 26.53 23.36
N TYR A 230 34.48 25.92 23.58
CA TYR A 230 33.33 26.04 22.68
C TYR A 230 32.48 27.26 22.99
N PRO A 231 31.85 27.90 21.99
CA PRO A 231 31.01 29.08 22.18
C PRO A 231 29.82 28.84 23.12
N GLU A 232 29.25 27.65 23.09
CA GLU A 232 28.15 27.20 23.95
C GLU A 232 28.58 25.91 24.65
N PRO A 233 29.41 25.98 25.68
CA PRO A 233 29.89 24.78 26.35
C PRO A 233 28.74 24.10 27.10
N PRO A 234 28.63 22.77 27.06
CA PRO A 234 27.69 22.06 27.91
C PRO A 234 27.93 22.39 29.40
N ALA A 235 26.88 22.63 30.16
CA ALA A 235 26.96 22.95 31.58
C ALA A 235 27.35 21.70 32.39
N VAL A 236 28.64 21.31 32.35
CA VAL A 236 29.15 20.14 33.05
C VAL A 236 28.93 20.28 34.55
N ALA A 237 28.36 19.24 35.19
CA ALA A 237 28.13 19.20 36.62
C ALA A 237 29.46 19.17 37.43
N ALA A 238 29.41 19.58 38.68
CA ALA A 238 30.59 19.60 39.57
C ALA A 238 31.30 18.25 39.73
N ASP A 239 30.57 17.14 39.49
CA ASP A 239 31.11 15.80 39.54
C ASP A 239 31.72 15.34 38.18
N GLY A 240 31.85 16.24 37.21
CA GLY A 240 32.42 16.01 35.90
C GLY A 240 31.53 15.16 34.97
N LEU A 241 30.22 15.03 35.28
CA LEU A 241 29.30 14.26 34.46
C LEU A 241 28.96 15.01 33.17
N PHE A 242 29.16 14.36 32.03
CA PHE A 242 28.73 14.87 30.70
C PHE A 242 27.40 14.26 30.32
N SER A 243 27.26 12.92 30.39
CA SER A 243 26.02 12.21 30.13
C SER A 243 26.02 10.88 30.87
N GLU A 244 24.90 10.50 31.43
CA GLU A 244 24.69 9.20 32.04
C GLU A 244 23.51 8.53 31.35
N LEU A 245 23.76 7.36 30.75
CA LEU A 245 22.79 6.64 29.95
C LEU A 245 22.37 5.34 30.65
N TYR A 246 21.09 5.07 30.57
CA TYR A 246 20.48 3.82 31.07
C TYR A 246 19.76 3.15 29.92
N VAL A 247 20.03 1.85 29.72
CA VAL A 247 19.44 1.05 28.64
C VAL A 247 18.77 -0.16 29.24
N ALA A 248 17.50 -0.38 28.92
CA ALA A 248 16.71 -1.50 29.43
C ALA A 248 15.96 -2.21 28.27
N TYR A 249 15.94 -3.54 28.29
CA TYR A 249 15.25 -4.34 27.29
C TYR A 249 13.83 -4.68 27.75
N LEU A 250 12.83 -3.99 27.20
CA LEU A 250 11.46 -4.00 27.70
C LEU A 250 10.63 -5.24 27.33
N ASN A 251 11.01 -6.00 26.31
CA ASN A 251 10.26 -7.23 25.96
C ASN A 251 10.34 -8.29 27.06
N ALA A 252 11.37 -8.26 27.92
CA ALA A 252 11.48 -9.17 29.05
C ALA A 252 10.49 -8.79 30.16
N PRO A 253 9.60 -9.70 30.64
CA PRO A 253 8.64 -9.41 31.71
C PRO A 253 9.31 -8.89 32.99
N MET A 254 10.50 -9.39 33.31
CA MET A 254 11.31 -8.95 34.45
C MET A 254 11.61 -7.44 34.40
N VAL A 255 11.87 -6.92 33.21
CA VAL A 255 12.23 -5.50 33.01
C VAL A 255 10.99 -4.67 32.71
N GLY A 256 10.21 -5.08 31.71
CA GLY A 256 9.07 -4.30 31.25
C GLY A 256 7.97 -4.10 32.29
N ARG A 257 7.66 -5.13 33.11
CA ARG A 257 6.62 -5.01 34.14
C ARG A 257 7.10 -4.19 35.35
N ASN A 258 8.39 -4.30 35.71
CA ASN A 258 8.93 -3.48 36.80
C ASN A 258 9.06 -2.00 36.43
N LEU A 259 9.34 -1.68 35.16
CA LEU A 259 9.49 -0.30 34.69
C LEU A 259 8.16 0.34 34.30
N LEU A 260 7.27 -0.37 33.61
CA LEU A 260 6.03 0.17 33.06
C LEU A 260 4.78 -0.22 33.86
N GLY A 261 4.93 -1.14 34.82
CA GLY A 261 3.80 -1.82 35.47
C GLY A 261 3.11 -2.82 34.54
N ASP A 262 2.22 -3.64 35.09
CA ASP A 262 1.52 -4.71 34.35
C ASP A 262 0.64 -4.19 33.21
N ALA A 263 -0.02 -3.05 33.40
CA ALA A 263 -0.89 -2.45 32.39
C ALA A 263 -0.08 -1.86 31.21
N GLY A 264 0.98 -1.10 31.53
CA GLY A 264 1.87 -0.51 30.53
C GLY A 264 2.62 -1.57 29.72
N TYR A 265 3.12 -2.61 30.39
CA TYR A 265 3.79 -3.72 29.73
C TYR A 265 2.86 -4.44 28.76
N ARG A 266 1.64 -4.80 29.17
CA ARG A 266 0.66 -5.44 28.26
C ARG A 266 0.29 -4.55 27.09
N ALA A 267 0.10 -3.26 27.33
CA ALA A 267 -0.20 -2.31 26.26
C ALA A 267 0.96 -2.17 25.27
N LEU A 268 2.21 -2.17 25.75
CA LEU A 268 3.41 -2.18 24.91
C LEU A 268 3.48 -3.46 24.06
N MET A 269 3.35 -4.62 24.68
CA MET A 269 3.42 -5.90 23.96
C MET A 269 2.32 -6.07 22.92
N ALA A 270 1.13 -5.50 23.14
CA ALA A 270 0.03 -5.52 22.19
C ALA A 270 0.26 -4.64 20.94
N ARG A 271 1.20 -3.69 21.01
CA ARG A 271 1.57 -2.81 19.89
C ARG A 271 2.69 -3.35 19.03
N LEU A 272 3.49 -4.27 19.57
CA LEU A 272 4.64 -4.82 18.87
C LEU A 272 4.22 -5.91 17.90
N GLU A 273 4.84 -5.89 16.74
CA GLU A 273 4.79 -7.01 15.81
C GLU A 273 5.66 -8.19 16.30
N ALA A 274 5.44 -9.36 15.70
CA ALA A 274 6.25 -10.52 16.00
C ALA A 274 7.74 -10.23 15.71
N ASN A 275 8.62 -10.57 16.67
CA ASN A 275 10.08 -10.36 16.61
C ASN A 275 10.55 -8.89 16.66
N GLU A 276 9.69 -7.95 16.97
CA GLU A 276 10.13 -6.59 17.28
C GLU A 276 10.67 -6.50 18.70
N HIS A 277 11.68 -5.67 18.89
CA HIS A 277 12.29 -5.44 20.17
C HIS A 277 12.14 -3.98 20.59
N VAL A 278 12.03 -3.73 21.89
CA VAL A 278 11.96 -2.38 22.44
C VAL A 278 13.02 -2.18 23.49
N LEU A 279 13.77 -1.11 23.31
CA LEU A 279 14.76 -0.60 24.25
C LEU A 279 14.23 0.68 24.90
N LEU A 280 14.21 0.73 26.21
CA LEU A 280 14.11 2.00 26.92
C LEU A 280 15.51 2.58 27.02
N VAL A 281 15.65 3.83 26.56
CA VAL A 281 16.87 4.62 26.79
C VAL A 281 16.48 5.84 27.63
N ALA A 282 17.13 6.00 28.79
CA ALA A 282 16.97 7.16 29.62
C ALA A 282 18.33 7.83 29.82
N SER A 283 18.35 9.14 29.90
CA SER A 283 19.58 9.90 30.09
C SER A 283 19.44 10.96 31.17
N ARG A 284 20.58 11.25 31.81
CA ARG A 284 20.77 12.30 32.80
C ARG A 284 22.05 13.04 32.49
N GLY A 285 22.04 14.35 32.68
CA GLY A 285 23.20 15.22 32.49
C GLY A 285 23.03 16.20 31.33
N PRO A 286 23.99 17.11 31.14
CA PRO A 286 23.87 18.22 30.20
C PRO A 286 23.79 17.82 28.72
N TYR A 287 24.14 16.57 28.38
CA TYR A 287 24.04 16.09 27.00
C TYR A 287 23.14 14.83 26.93
N PRO A 288 21.82 15.02 26.78
CA PRO A 288 20.88 13.91 26.70
C PRO A 288 21.01 13.18 25.36
N HIS A 289 20.53 11.92 25.35
CA HIS A 289 20.60 11.03 24.19
C HIS A 289 19.74 11.47 22.97
N VAL A 290 18.86 12.43 23.16
CA VAL A 290 18.11 13.11 22.08
C VAL A 290 18.39 14.61 22.14
N GLY A 291 18.48 15.24 20.99
CA GLY A 291 18.71 16.69 20.85
C GLY A 291 17.42 17.50 21.00
N PRO A 292 17.52 18.84 21.11
CA PRO A 292 16.36 19.72 21.18
C PRO A 292 15.50 19.69 19.90
N GLU A 293 16.07 19.33 18.77
CA GLU A 293 15.39 19.22 17.46
C GLU A 293 14.86 17.81 17.17
N PHE A 294 14.97 16.90 18.14
CA PHE A 294 14.50 15.54 17.97
C PHE A 294 13.00 15.47 17.72
N VAL A 295 12.61 14.84 16.62
CA VAL A 295 11.21 14.64 16.24
C VAL A 295 10.73 13.28 16.78
N PRO A 296 9.74 13.23 17.68
CA PRO A 296 9.17 11.98 18.16
C PRO A 296 8.70 11.09 17.01
N GLY A 297 9.00 9.78 17.08
CA GLY A 297 8.72 8.82 16.02
C GLY A 297 9.81 8.70 14.94
N SER A 298 10.89 9.49 15.02
CA SER A 298 12.03 9.41 14.11
C SER A 298 13.17 8.54 14.66
N THR A 299 14.19 8.34 13.83
CA THR A 299 15.46 7.74 14.22
C THR A 299 16.28 8.78 14.99
N PRO A 300 16.86 8.46 16.16
CA PRO A 300 17.65 9.40 16.94
C PRO A 300 19.00 9.69 16.26
N GLU A 301 19.39 10.95 16.21
CA GLU A 301 20.68 11.35 15.61
C GLU A 301 21.85 11.18 16.59
N ARG A 302 21.59 11.39 17.90
CA ARG A 302 22.65 11.36 18.92
C ARG A 302 23.04 9.99 19.41
N ILE A 303 22.21 8.96 19.18
CA ILE A 303 22.53 7.59 19.56
C ILE A 303 22.39 6.63 18.41
N GLY A 304 23.27 5.63 18.39
CA GLY A 304 23.23 4.49 17.47
C GLY A 304 23.42 3.19 18.22
N LEU A 305 22.75 2.13 17.81
CA LEU A 305 22.92 0.79 18.34
C LEU A 305 23.77 -0.02 17.37
N VAL A 306 24.76 -0.73 17.87
CA VAL A 306 25.65 -1.59 17.07
C VAL A 306 25.73 -2.96 17.70
N GLN A 307 25.57 -4.00 16.92
CA GLN A 307 25.77 -5.39 17.36
C GLN A 307 26.57 -6.16 16.33
N ASN A 308 27.59 -6.88 16.77
CA ASN A 308 28.51 -7.60 15.87
C ASN A 308 29.12 -6.71 14.78
N ARG A 309 29.47 -5.47 15.12
CA ARG A 309 29.95 -4.42 14.20
C ARG A 309 28.94 -3.99 13.12
N LEU A 310 27.67 -4.36 13.28
CA LEU A 310 26.58 -3.96 12.38
C LEU A 310 25.72 -2.91 13.07
N ALA A 311 25.41 -1.85 12.37
CA ALA A 311 24.42 -0.87 12.82
C ALA A 311 23.03 -1.53 12.87
N VAL A 312 22.35 -1.37 13.99
CA VAL A 312 20.97 -1.80 14.20
C VAL A 312 20.09 -0.55 14.24
N GLU A 313 19.20 -0.42 13.28
CA GLU A 313 18.29 0.71 13.24
C GLU A 313 17.36 0.70 14.45
N ILE A 314 17.33 1.84 15.14
CA ILE A 314 16.42 2.10 16.25
C ILE A 314 15.53 3.29 15.89
N ARG A 315 14.23 3.18 16.15
CA ARG A 315 13.26 4.24 15.87
C ARG A 315 12.41 4.50 17.10
N ASP A 316 12.20 5.77 17.42
CA ASP A 316 11.33 6.14 18.55
C ASP A 316 9.88 5.67 18.31
N LEU A 317 9.28 5.07 19.34
CA LEU A 317 7.90 4.58 19.30
C LEU A 317 6.86 5.72 19.44
N ASN A 318 7.32 6.94 19.72
CA ASN A 318 6.43 8.05 20.05
C ASN A 318 5.37 7.67 21.10
N TRP A 319 5.80 6.93 22.10
CA TRP A 319 4.94 6.37 23.13
C TRP A 319 5.20 7.04 24.49
N LEU A 320 5.26 8.28 24.61
CA LEU A 320 5.26 8.93 25.90
C LEU A 320 3.89 9.55 26.17
N ASP A 321 2.97 8.72 26.64
CA ASP A 321 2.03 9.19 27.66
C ASP A 321 2.87 9.45 28.91
N ALA A 322 2.91 10.70 29.38
CA ALA A 322 3.64 11.10 30.58
C ALA A 322 3.22 10.30 31.85
N SER A 323 2.14 9.54 31.77
CA SER A 323 1.66 8.58 32.77
C SER A 323 2.43 7.25 32.78
N LEU A 324 3.25 6.95 31.78
CA LEU A 324 3.89 5.64 31.54
C LEU A 324 5.43 5.67 31.62
N GLY A 325 6.02 6.72 32.19
CA GLY A 325 7.45 6.75 32.49
C GLY A 325 7.84 5.64 33.45
N PRO A 326 9.15 5.30 33.56
CA PRO A 326 9.63 4.27 34.47
C PRO A 326 9.17 4.60 35.89
N ARG A 327 8.49 3.65 36.54
CA ARG A 327 7.86 3.79 37.87
C ARG A 327 8.53 2.98 38.95
N ALA A 328 9.71 2.45 38.67
CA ALA A 328 10.43 1.68 39.67
C ALA A 328 10.79 2.57 40.86
N SER A 329 10.52 2.11 42.08
CA SER A 329 10.86 2.84 43.29
C SER A 329 12.39 3.05 43.36
N GLY A 330 12.80 4.29 43.75
CA GLY A 330 14.22 4.66 43.87
C GLY A 330 14.91 5.05 42.56
N GLN A 331 14.18 5.23 41.46
CA GLN A 331 14.76 5.73 40.21
C GLN A 331 15.18 7.22 40.31
N PRO A 332 16.27 7.62 39.61
CA PRO A 332 16.68 9.01 39.54
C PRO A 332 15.72 9.81 38.64
N ALA A 333 15.76 11.14 38.76
CA ALA A 333 15.15 12.01 37.77
C ALA A 333 15.95 11.94 36.45
N PHE A 334 15.28 11.74 35.34
CA PHE A 334 15.87 11.69 34.00
C PHE A 334 15.58 13.01 33.25
N ASP A 335 16.54 13.46 32.45
CA ASP A 335 16.39 14.62 31.58
C ASP A 335 15.70 14.27 30.25
N ALA A 336 15.90 13.01 29.78
CA ALA A 336 15.17 12.46 28.63
C ALA A 336 14.92 10.96 28.83
N VAL A 337 13.76 10.50 28.34
CA VAL A 337 13.37 9.06 28.33
C VAL A 337 12.65 8.77 27.01
N ASN A 338 13.14 7.81 26.26
CA ASN A 338 12.51 7.36 25.01
C ASN A 338 12.42 5.84 24.96
N LEU A 339 11.42 5.36 24.22
CA LEU A 339 11.27 3.94 23.86
C LEU A 339 11.64 3.77 22.39
N PHE A 340 12.72 3.07 22.11
CA PHE A 340 13.16 2.81 20.75
C PHE A 340 12.79 1.39 20.32
N ARG A 341 12.13 1.30 19.18
CA ARG A 341 11.81 0.04 18.51
C ARG A 341 12.97 -0.39 17.63
N VAL A 342 13.30 -1.69 17.68
CA VAL A 342 14.14 -2.39 16.72
C VAL A 342 13.24 -3.29 15.90
N ALA A 343 13.26 -3.14 14.58
CA ALA A 343 12.45 -3.93 13.67
C ALA A 343 12.86 -5.42 13.70
N GLY A 344 11.90 -6.33 13.55
CA GLY A 344 12.15 -7.77 13.61
C GLY A 344 13.08 -8.30 12.50
N ASN A 345 13.23 -7.56 11.40
CA ASN A 345 14.15 -7.89 10.30
C ASN A 345 15.58 -7.33 10.49
N ALA A 346 15.81 -6.46 11.48
CA ALA A 346 17.14 -5.92 11.79
C ALA A 346 18.13 -6.99 12.28
N GLY A 347 17.61 -8.18 12.65
CA GLY A 347 18.42 -9.32 13.12
C GLY A 347 19.15 -9.03 14.42
N PHE A 348 18.55 -8.23 15.28
CA PHE A 348 19.00 -7.98 16.62
C PHE A 348 18.81 -9.21 17.51
N ASN A 349 19.86 -9.59 18.25
CA ASN A 349 19.82 -10.66 19.22
C ASN A 349 19.99 -10.06 20.62
N PRO A 350 18.93 -9.95 21.43
CA PRO A 350 19.00 -9.26 22.73
C PRO A 350 19.90 -9.99 23.77
N GLY A 351 20.15 -11.28 23.60
CA GLY A 351 21.08 -12.04 24.47
C GLY A 351 22.55 -11.89 24.10
N ALA A 352 22.85 -11.27 22.95
CA ALA A 352 24.23 -11.03 22.55
C ALA A 352 24.72 -9.62 22.96
N PRO A 353 26.03 -9.44 23.20
CA PRO A 353 26.60 -8.13 23.50
C PRO A 353 26.30 -7.12 22.38
N SER A 354 26.01 -5.92 22.79
CA SER A 354 25.75 -4.77 21.89
C SER A 354 26.55 -3.56 22.35
N GLU A 355 26.66 -2.57 21.48
CA GLU A 355 27.30 -1.30 21.75
C GLU A 355 26.30 -0.18 21.48
N LEU A 356 26.09 0.69 22.46
CA LEU A 356 25.40 1.96 22.24
C LEU A 356 26.45 3.03 21.93
N ARG A 357 26.31 3.71 20.82
CA ARG A 357 27.17 4.82 20.43
C ARG A 357 26.50 6.14 20.73
N LEU A 358 27.15 7.00 21.50
CA LEU A 358 26.72 8.38 21.71
C LEU A 358 27.52 9.28 20.76
N HIS A 359 26.84 9.89 19.80
CA HIS A 359 27.38 10.88 18.89
C HIS A 359 27.34 12.25 19.58
N VAL A 360 28.52 12.83 19.81
CA VAL A 360 28.66 14.16 20.41
C VAL A 360 29.04 15.13 19.30
N GLU A 361 28.20 16.14 19.11
CA GLU A 361 28.41 17.20 18.14
C GLU A 361 28.37 18.54 18.87
N LEU A 362 29.46 19.31 18.77
CA LEU A 362 29.58 20.63 19.39
C LEU A 362 29.98 21.67 18.33
N ALA A 363 29.26 22.77 18.26
CA ALA A 363 29.52 23.83 17.31
C ALA A 363 30.81 24.60 17.72
N ARG A 364 31.81 24.62 16.86
CA ARG A 364 33.00 25.46 16.99
C ARG A 364 32.70 26.89 16.54
N ASN A 365 31.89 27.05 15.53
CA ASN A 365 31.33 28.28 15.02
C ASN A 365 30.08 27.97 14.20
N HIS A 366 29.44 28.96 13.58
CA HIS A 366 28.22 28.82 12.80
C HIS A 366 28.36 27.86 11.55
N LEU A 367 29.59 27.49 11.17
CA LEU A 367 29.85 26.66 9.97
C LEU A 367 30.60 25.36 10.26
N VAL A 368 31.28 25.28 11.40
CA VAL A 368 32.15 24.14 11.74
C VAL A 368 31.73 23.52 13.05
N HIS A 369 31.46 22.23 13.01
CA HIS A 369 31.10 21.41 14.16
C HIS A 369 32.21 20.36 14.39
N ASP A 370 32.64 20.21 15.62
CA ASP A 370 33.50 19.11 16.04
C ASP A 370 32.62 17.95 16.46
N ARG A 371 32.97 16.76 15.97
CA ARG A 371 32.21 15.53 16.18
C ARG A 371 33.08 14.47 16.79
N THR A 372 32.52 13.68 17.70
CA THR A 372 33.15 12.48 18.24
C THR A 372 32.08 11.45 18.61
N THR A 373 32.48 10.19 18.71
CA THR A 373 31.59 9.12 19.10
C THR A 373 32.13 8.37 20.32
N VAL A 374 31.33 8.32 21.37
CA VAL A 374 31.65 7.54 22.60
C VAL A 374 30.90 6.21 22.52
N THR A 375 31.62 5.11 22.52
CA THR A 375 31.06 3.76 22.46
C THR A 375 30.91 3.17 23.87
N LEU A 376 29.73 2.68 24.17
CA LEU A 376 29.33 2.15 25.47
C LEU A 376 28.88 0.67 25.32
N PRO A 377 29.48 -0.26 26.04
CA PRO A 377 29.04 -1.65 26.01
C PRO A 377 27.65 -1.79 26.66
N VAL A 378 26.74 -2.46 25.98
CA VAL A 378 25.40 -2.80 26.49
C VAL A 378 25.26 -4.32 26.56
N ARG A 379 24.99 -4.83 27.74
CA ARG A 379 24.71 -6.25 27.97
C ARG A 379 23.49 -6.38 28.87
N PHE A 380 22.60 -7.25 28.52
CA PHE A 380 21.46 -7.59 29.36
C PHE A 380 21.74 -8.92 30.07
N ASN A 381 21.17 -9.08 31.27
CA ASN A 381 21.36 -10.28 32.05
C ASN A 381 20.89 -11.55 31.30
N GLU A 382 21.76 -12.54 31.19
CA GLU A 382 21.50 -13.79 30.46
C GLU A 382 20.31 -14.58 31.01
N ALA A 383 19.95 -14.39 32.29
CA ALA A 383 18.79 -15.01 32.89
C ALA A 383 17.45 -14.63 32.23
N LEU A 384 17.43 -13.53 31.46
CA LEU A 384 16.26 -13.08 30.68
C LEU A 384 16.02 -13.93 29.45
N PHE A 385 17.00 -14.71 29.00
CA PHE A 385 17.01 -15.34 27.69
C PHE A 385 17.18 -16.85 27.76
N GLU A 386 16.69 -17.53 26.76
CA GLU A 386 16.95 -18.93 26.46
C GLU A 386 17.45 -19.11 25.04
N PRO A 387 18.42 -19.99 24.75
CA PRO A 387 18.86 -20.24 23.39
C PRO A 387 17.75 -20.94 22.61
N VAL A 388 17.55 -20.50 21.38
CA VAL A 388 16.56 -21.09 20.45
C VAL A 388 17.33 -21.83 19.37
N ALA A 389 16.97 -23.09 19.10
CA ALA A 389 17.41 -23.76 17.88
C ALA A 389 16.99 -22.95 16.68
N ALA A 390 17.88 -22.75 15.70
CA ALA A 390 17.67 -21.93 14.53
C ALA A 390 16.42 -22.39 13.75
N THR A 391 15.27 -21.81 14.09
CA THR A 391 14.02 -21.90 13.34
C THR A 391 13.92 -20.68 12.45
N ASP A 392 13.46 -20.87 11.23
CA ASP A 392 13.29 -19.81 10.24
C ASP A 392 12.58 -18.58 10.86
N PRO A 393 13.22 -17.41 10.92
CA PRO A 393 12.62 -16.21 11.52
C PRO A 393 11.38 -15.71 10.76
N ASP A 394 11.18 -16.15 9.51
CA ASP A 394 10.04 -15.76 8.67
C ASP A 394 8.75 -16.55 8.98
N ALA A 395 8.81 -17.64 9.75
CA ALA A 395 7.65 -18.52 10.00
C ALA A 395 6.57 -17.91 10.92
N ARG A 396 6.77 -16.73 11.55
CA ARG A 396 5.83 -16.13 12.54
C ARG A 396 5.46 -14.68 12.27
N ARG A 397 5.68 -14.15 11.07
CA ARG A 397 5.26 -12.78 10.75
C ARG A 397 3.74 -12.72 10.66
N THR A 398 3.11 -11.83 11.44
CA THR A 398 1.73 -11.42 11.15
C THR A 398 1.74 -10.78 9.75
N PRO A 399 0.87 -11.21 8.83
CA PRO A 399 0.86 -10.68 7.48
C PRO A 399 0.71 -9.14 7.50
N VAL A 400 1.51 -8.43 6.73
CA VAL A 400 1.54 -6.95 6.64
C VAL A 400 0.14 -6.38 6.38
N TRP A 401 -0.69 -7.09 5.61
CA TRP A 401 -2.05 -6.66 5.30
C TRP A 401 -2.94 -6.47 6.54
N GLN A 402 -2.72 -7.23 7.64
CA GLN A 402 -3.51 -7.08 8.87
C GLN A 402 -3.28 -5.72 9.55
N GLY A 403 -2.04 -5.21 9.54
CA GLY A 403 -1.71 -3.87 10.01
C GLY A 403 -2.45 -2.79 9.21
N ILE A 404 -2.39 -2.88 7.89
CA ILE A 404 -3.05 -1.94 6.97
C ILE A 404 -4.58 -1.95 7.16
N TRP A 405 -5.19 -3.13 7.36
CA TRP A 405 -6.63 -3.23 7.60
C TRP A 405 -7.06 -2.57 8.91
N ARG A 406 -6.25 -2.68 9.97
CA ARG A 406 -6.52 -2.00 11.26
C ARG A 406 -6.38 -0.48 11.12
N GLU A 407 -5.34 -0.01 10.47
CA GLU A 407 -5.10 1.40 10.24
C GLU A 407 -6.23 2.05 9.41
N ARG A 408 -6.69 1.35 8.37
CA ARG A 408 -7.78 1.82 7.50
C ARG A 408 -9.18 1.35 7.92
N ALA A 409 -9.35 0.85 9.15
CA ALA A 409 -10.62 0.27 9.63
C ALA A 409 -11.81 1.21 9.47
N GLY A 410 -11.64 2.51 9.72
CA GLY A 410 -12.68 3.52 9.51
C GLY A 410 -13.14 3.63 8.06
N THR A 411 -12.20 3.70 7.12
CA THR A 411 -12.49 3.74 5.67
C THR A 411 -13.18 2.46 5.20
N VAL A 412 -12.72 1.31 5.68
CA VAL A 412 -13.30 -0.01 5.41
C VAL A 412 -14.74 -0.08 5.93
N ALA A 413 -15.00 0.37 7.15
CA ALA A 413 -16.34 0.37 7.75
C ALA A 413 -17.32 1.21 6.92
N VAL A 414 -16.94 2.43 6.54
CA VAL A 414 -17.78 3.31 5.70
C VAL A 414 -18.08 2.66 4.36
N LEU A 415 -17.07 2.04 3.72
CA LEU A 415 -17.24 1.34 2.45
C LEU A 415 -18.20 0.15 2.60
N VAL A 416 -18.02 -0.70 3.61
CA VAL A 416 -18.89 -1.87 3.87
C VAL A 416 -20.34 -1.43 4.07
N VAL A 417 -20.57 -0.39 4.87
CA VAL A 417 -21.92 0.17 5.07
C VAL A 417 -22.51 0.68 3.74
N ALA A 418 -21.75 1.38 2.94
CA ALA A 418 -22.19 1.89 1.64
C ALA A 418 -22.55 0.74 0.68
N LEU A 419 -21.72 -0.32 0.61
CA LEU A 419 -22.00 -1.51 -0.20
C LEU A 419 -23.23 -2.28 0.29
N ALA A 420 -23.43 -2.37 1.60
CA ALA A 420 -24.64 -2.97 2.20
C ALA A 420 -25.89 -2.17 1.86
N LEU A 421 -25.84 -0.83 1.97
CA LEU A 421 -26.94 0.05 1.59
C LEU A 421 -27.29 -0.07 0.10
N LEU A 422 -26.27 -0.15 -0.77
CA LEU A 422 -26.47 -0.35 -2.20
C LEU A 422 -27.12 -1.71 -2.49
N THR A 423 -26.66 -2.76 -1.83
CA THR A 423 -27.25 -4.10 -1.93
C THR A 423 -28.71 -4.11 -1.48
N LEU A 424 -29.00 -3.50 -0.34
CA LEU A 424 -30.36 -3.37 0.19
C LEU A 424 -31.27 -2.59 -0.78
N PHE A 425 -30.73 -1.51 -1.37
CA PHE A 425 -31.46 -0.72 -2.36
C PHE A 425 -31.81 -1.56 -3.61
N PHE A 426 -30.86 -2.35 -4.11
CA PHE A 426 -31.09 -3.24 -5.26
C PHE A 426 -32.01 -4.42 -4.96
N THR A 427 -31.96 -4.99 -3.78
CA THR A 427 -32.88 -6.06 -3.36
C THR A 427 -34.32 -5.54 -3.19
N LEU A 428 -34.47 -4.34 -2.63
CA LEU A 428 -35.77 -3.69 -2.43
C LEU A 428 -36.25 -2.84 -3.61
N GLN A 429 -35.52 -2.82 -4.73
CA GLN A 429 -35.80 -1.96 -5.88
C GLN A 429 -37.28 -2.00 -6.36
N ARG A 430 -37.93 -3.20 -6.32
CA ARG A 430 -39.33 -3.37 -6.71
C ARG A 430 -40.28 -2.57 -5.84
N ARG A 431 -39.93 -2.32 -4.58
CA ARG A 431 -40.71 -1.50 -3.65
C ARG A 431 -40.36 -0.02 -3.80
N LEU A 432 -39.05 0.29 -3.86
CA LEU A 432 -38.52 1.65 -3.88
C LEU A 432 -38.83 2.41 -5.18
N THR A 433 -38.89 1.71 -6.32
CA THR A 433 -39.23 2.33 -7.62
C THR A 433 -40.64 2.86 -7.71
N ARG A 434 -41.50 2.64 -6.71
CA ARG A 434 -42.79 3.31 -6.57
C ARG A 434 -42.65 4.81 -6.25
N TRP A 435 -41.52 5.21 -5.67
CA TRP A 435 -41.21 6.59 -5.29
C TRP A 435 -40.07 7.14 -6.14
N PRO A 436 -40.35 7.72 -7.32
CA PRO A 436 -39.32 8.20 -8.24
C PRO A 436 -38.32 9.19 -7.62
N ARG A 437 -38.84 10.11 -6.75
CA ARG A 437 -37.99 11.11 -6.07
C ARG A 437 -36.94 10.46 -5.17
N LEU A 438 -37.30 9.41 -4.44
CA LEU A 438 -36.38 8.67 -3.58
C LEU A 438 -35.31 7.95 -4.39
N VAL A 439 -35.69 7.30 -5.51
CA VAL A 439 -34.72 6.61 -6.38
C VAL A 439 -33.73 7.59 -6.99
N HIS A 440 -34.20 8.74 -7.49
CA HIS A 440 -33.32 9.76 -8.05
C HIS A 440 -32.44 10.39 -6.96
N GLY A 441 -32.99 10.73 -5.80
CA GLY A 441 -32.24 11.29 -4.68
C GLY A 441 -31.15 10.34 -4.20
N PHE A 442 -31.49 9.06 -3.95
CA PHE A 442 -30.51 8.03 -3.56
C PHE A 442 -29.42 7.86 -4.62
N ARG A 443 -29.79 7.81 -5.91
CA ARG A 443 -28.83 7.67 -6.99
C ARG A 443 -27.82 8.83 -7.01
N TRP A 444 -28.29 10.08 -6.97
CA TRP A 444 -27.42 11.24 -6.99
C TRP A 444 -26.56 11.34 -5.74
N GLY A 445 -27.12 11.07 -4.57
CA GLY A 445 -26.35 11.00 -3.32
C GLY A 445 -25.29 9.93 -3.35
N PHE A 446 -25.61 8.74 -3.89
CA PHE A 446 -24.65 7.65 -4.00
C PHE A 446 -23.55 7.93 -5.05
N LEU A 447 -23.88 8.57 -6.18
CA LEU A 447 -22.88 9.01 -7.16
C LEU A 447 -21.94 10.07 -6.60
N ALA A 448 -22.46 11.00 -5.79
CA ALA A 448 -21.63 11.98 -5.09
C ALA A 448 -20.71 11.31 -4.07
N PHE A 449 -21.23 10.36 -3.28
CA PHE A 449 -20.43 9.53 -2.38
C PHE A 449 -19.32 8.78 -3.15
N THR A 450 -19.69 8.15 -4.26
CA THR A 450 -18.72 7.40 -5.10
C THR A 450 -17.62 8.30 -5.64
N LEU A 451 -17.94 9.51 -6.09
CA LEU A 451 -16.90 10.42 -6.59
C LEU A 451 -16.04 10.98 -5.46
N LEU A 452 -16.65 11.50 -4.40
CA LEU A 452 -15.94 12.22 -3.33
C LEU A 452 -15.22 11.27 -2.37
N PHE A 453 -15.95 10.31 -1.82
CA PHE A 453 -15.35 9.38 -0.84
C PHE A 453 -14.56 8.28 -1.53
N LEU A 454 -15.19 7.52 -2.44
CA LEU A 454 -14.54 6.37 -3.04
C LEU A 454 -13.45 6.78 -4.05
N GLY A 455 -13.69 7.82 -4.87
CA GLY A 455 -12.74 8.30 -5.88
C GLY A 455 -11.64 9.14 -5.29
N LEU A 456 -11.97 10.28 -4.69
CA LEU A 456 -10.97 11.29 -4.30
C LEU A 456 -10.34 11.00 -2.94
N TYR A 457 -11.09 10.51 -1.95
CA TYR A 457 -10.56 10.23 -0.61
C TYR A 457 -9.94 8.83 -0.51
N ALA A 458 -10.69 7.78 -0.80
CA ALA A 458 -10.23 6.39 -0.65
C ALA A 458 -9.47 5.85 -1.88
N GLN A 459 -9.47 6.58 -3.00
CA GLN A 459 -8.80 6.25 -4.28
C GLN A 459 -9.16 4.86 -4.84
N GLY A 460 -10.36 4.38 -4.52
CA GLY A 460 -10.86 3.07 -4.89
C GLY A 460 -11.36 2.98 -6.34
N GLN A 461 -10.55 3.35 -7.32
CA GLN A 461 -10.89 3.24 -8.75
C GLN A 461 -10.34 1.95 -9.34
N LEU A 462 -11.23 1.01 -9.69
CA LEU A 462 -10.82 -0.19 -10.44
C LEU A 462 -10.40 0.18 -11.89
N SER A 463 -9.37 -0.50 -12.37
CA SER A 463 -8.74 -0.32 -13.68
C SER A 463 -8.61 -1.66 -14.41
N VAL A 464 -8.33 -1.62 -15.72
CA VAL A 464 -7.96 -2.80 -16.51
C VAL A 464 -6.69 -3.47 -15.96
N VAL A 465 -5.82 -2.70 -15.31
CA VAL A 465 -4.62 -3.19 -14.61
C VAL A 465 -4.98 -4.33 -13.66
N ASN A 466 -6.03 -4.17 -12.88
CA ASN A 466 -6.48 -5.21 -11.95
C ASN A 466 -6.94 -6.50 -12.67
N ILE A 467 -7.44 -6.42 -13.91
CA ILE A 467 -7.84 -7.61 -14.67
C ILE A 467 -6.60 -8.41 -15.10
N TYR A 468 -5.63 -7.77 -15.75
CA TYR A 468 -4.46 -8.49 -16.20
C TYR A 468 -3.54 -8.90 -15.05
N THR A 469 -3.45 -8.12 -13.96
CA THR A 469 -2.72 -8.53 -12.75
C THR A 469 -3.32 -9.80 -12.14
N LEU A 470 -4.66 -9.89 -12.07
CA LEU A 470 -5.32 -11.11 -11.61
C LEU A 470 -5.02 -12.30 -12.52
N LEU A 471 -5.07 -12.10 -13.85
CA LEU A 471 -4.77 -13.16 -14.83
C LEU A 471 -3.32 -13.64 -14.72
N LEU A 472 -2.36 -12.72 -14.56
CA LEU A 472 -0.95 -13.06 -14.37
C LEU A 472 -0.72 -13.76 -13.03
N ALA A 473 -1.32 -13.29 -11.94
CA ALA A 473 -1.22 -13.95 -10.64
C ALA A 473 -1.77 -15.38 -10.65
N LEU A 474 -2.84 -15.64 -11.41
CA LEU A 474 -3.35 -17.00 -11.59
C LEU A 474 -2.39 -17.90 -12.39
N TRP A 475 -1.51 -17.30 -13.21
CA TRP A 475 -0.50 -18.03 -14.00
C TRP A 475 0.79 -18.28 -13.21
N ASP A 476 1.29 -17.27 -12.49
CA ASP A 476 2.59 -17.28 -11.78
C ASP A 476 2.53 -17.83 -10.35
N GLY A 477 1.36 -18.22 -9.87
CA GLY A 477 1.12 -18.66 -8.50
C GLY A 477 0.32 -17.62 -7.71
N PHE A 478 -0.95 -17.94 -7.45
CA PHE A 478 -1.89 -17.04 -6.77
C PHE A 478 -1.55 -16.88 -5.29
N SER A 479 -1.23 -15.66 -4.87
CA SER A 479 -1.10 -15.28 -3.45
C SER A 479 -2.20 -14.31 -3.07
N LEU A 480 -3.04 -14.69 -2.12
CA LEU A 480 -4.13 -13.83 -1.62
C LEU A 480 -3.61 -12.62 -0.88
N ASP A 481 -2.45 -12.74 -0.22
CA ASP A 481 -1.85 -11.69 0.60
C ASP A 481 -1.60 -10.39 -0.18
N VAL A 482 -1.19 -10.52 -1.46
CA VAL A 482 -0.98 -9.36 -2.35
C VAL A 482 -2.27 -8.58 -2.57
N PHE A 483 -3.40 -9.27 -2.73
CA PHE A 483 -4.69 -8.61 -2.94
C PHE A 483 -5.25 -7.99 -1.66
N LEU A 484 -4.88 -8.52 -0.50
CA LEU A 484 -5.29 -8.01 0.82
C LEU A 484 -4.55 -6.74 1.25
N LEU A 485 -3.46 -6.36 0.57
CA LEU A 485 -2.70 -5.13 0.89
C LEU A 485 -3.49 -3.84 0.67
N ASP A 486 -4.43 -3.82 -0.27
CA ASP A 486 -5.35 -2.69 -0.41
C ASP A 486 -6.78 -3.12 -0.04
N PRO A 487 -7.24 -2.85 1.20
CA PRO A 487 -8.55 -3.27 1.67
C PRO A 487 -9.71 -2.66 0.86
N VAL A 488 -9.55 -1.44 0.35
CA VAL A 488 -10.59 -0.76 -0.44
C VAL A 488 -10.75 -1.42 -1.79
N LEU A 489 -9.65 -1.65 -2.51
CA LEU A 489 -9.66 -2.33 -3.81
C LEU A 489 -10.12 -3.78 -3.67
N PHE A 490 -9.66 -4.50 -2.64
CA PHE A 490 -10.07 -5.88 -2.38
C PHE A 490 -11.59 -6.00 -2.17
N LEU A 491 -12.18 -5.15 -1.33
CA LEU A 491 -13.62 -5.15 -1.08
C LEU A 491 -14.42 -4.79 -2.32
N LEU A 492 -13.97 -3.79 -3.08
CA LEU A 492 -14.62 -3.41 -4.34
C LEU A 492 -14.55 -4.51 -5.39
N TRP A 493 -13.39 -5.18 -5.52
CA TRP A 493 -13.24 -6.30 -6.42
C TRP A 493 -14.15 -7.46 -6.02
N SER A 494 -14.08 -7.88 -4.78
CA SER A 494 -14.90 -8.98 -4.25
C SER A 494 -16.39 -8.69 -4.45
N TYR A 495 -16.82 -7.49 -4.11
CA TYR A 495 -18.20 -7.03 -4.30
C TYR A 495 -18.58 -7.00 -5.79
N THR A 496 -17.68 -6.51 -6.65
CA THR A 496 -17.92 -6.43 -8.10
C THR A 496 -18.06 -7.82 -8.70
N VAL A 497 -17.22 -8.79 -8.33
CA VAL A 497 -17.31 -10.18 -8.80
C VAL A 497 -18.64 -10.81 -8.39
N VAL A 498 -19.03 -10.68 -7.12
CA VAL A 498 -20.30 -11.22 -6.62
C VAL A 498 -21.50 -10.59 -7.36
N THR A 499 -21.53 -9.28 -7.44
CA THR A 499 -22.64 -8.56 -8.08
C THR A 499 -22.70 -8.75 -9.59
N LEU A 500 -21.56 -8.99 -10.22
CA LEU A 500 -21.46 -9.30 -11.64
C LEU A 500 -22.10 -10.64 -11.97
N VAL A 501 -21.93 -11.66 -11.12
CA VAL A 501 -22.60 -12.96 -11.23
C VAL A 501 -24.09 -12.85 -10.93
N LEU A 502 -24.48 -12.03 -9.96
CA LEU A 502 -25.88 -11.88 -9.59
C LEU A 502 -26.66 -11.01 -10.59
N TRP A 503 -26.18 -9.80 -10.84
CA TRP A 503 -26.91 -8.75 -11.58
C TRP A 503 -26.24 -8.28 -12.86
N GLY A 504 -24.97 -8.60 -13.06
CA GLY A 504 -24.17 -8.15 -14.20
C GLY A 504 -23.40 -6.84 -13.93
N ARG A 505 -22.62 -6.40 -14.92
CA ARG A 505 -21.67 -5.29 -14.81
C ARG A 505 -22.26 -3.93 -14.43
N GLY A 506 -23.55 -3.76 -14.65
CA GLY A 506 -24.19 -2.44 -14.54
C GLY A 506 -24.15 -1.83 -13.15
N LEU A 507 -24.05 -2.65 -12.10
CA LEU A 507 -24.00 -2.17 -10.74
C LEU A 507 -22.67 -1.46 -10.48
N PHE A 508 -21.54 -2.03 -10.87
CA PHE A 508 -20.25 -1.35 -10.75
C PHE A 508 -20.18 -0.11 -11.67
N CYS A 509 -20.40 -0.28 -12.97
CA CYS A 509 -20.25 0.80 -13.96
C CYS A 509 -21.25 1.96 -13.78
N GLY A 510 -22.37 1.70 -13.13
CA GLY A 510 -23.44 2.69 -12.94
C GLY A 510 -23.48 3.35 -11.57
N TRP A 511 -22.81 2.75 -10.55
CA TRP A 511 -22.94 3.20 -9.17
C TRP A 511 -21.62 3.32 -8.43
N LEU A 512 -20.65 2.42 -8.65
CA LEU A 512 -19.42 2.32 -7.87
C LEU A 512 -18.18 2.84 -8.60
N CYS A 513 -18.24 3.07 -9.91
CA CYS A 513 -17.10 3.59 -10.67
C CYS A 513 -16.99 5.12 -10.51
N PRO A 514 -15.93 5.66 -9.85
CA PRO A 514 -15.76 7.10 -9.65
C PRO A 514 -15.73 7.90 -10.96
N PHE A 515 -14.99 7.43 -11.96
CA PHE A 515 -14.98 8.07 -13.27
C PHE A 515 -16.32 7.98 -13.99
N GLY A 516 -17.05 6.87 -13.80
CA GLY A 516 -18.43 6.72 -14.28
C GLY A 516 -19.39 7.72 -13.64
N ALA A 517 -19.22 8.01 -12.34
CA ALA A 517 -19.97 9.04 -11.62
C ALA A 517 -19.61 10.44 -12.13
N LEU A 518 -18.33 10.74 -12.31
CA LEU A 518 -17.85 12.01 -12.87
C LEU A 518 -18.45 12.27 -14.27
N GLN A 519 -18.43 11.29 -15.18
CA GLN A 519 -19.04 11.41 -16.50
C GLN A 519 -20.56 11.65 -16.45
N GLU A 520 -21.27 11.09 -15.47
CA GLU A 520 -22.69 11.30 -15.30
C GLU A 520 -22.97 12.73 -14.82
N MET A 521 -22.17 13.25 -13.90
CA MET A 521 -22.25 14.63 -13.44
C MET A 521 -21.93 15.64 -14.58
N VAL A 522 -20.91 15.34 -15.38
CA VAL A 522 -20.56 16.16 -16.57
C VAL A 522 -21.70 16.16 -17.59
N ALA A 523 -22.30 15.02 -17.89
CA ALA A 523 -23.45 14.94 -18.80
C ALA A 523 -24.68 15.68 -18.25
N TRP A 524 -24.93 15.62 -16.94
CA TRP A 524 -25.97 16.42 -16.29
C TRP A 524 -25.70 17.91 -16.41
N LEU A 525 -24.45 18.35 -16.18
CA LEU A 525 -24.04 19.74 -16.36
C LEU A 525 -24.29 20.22 -17.84
N GLY A 526 -23.89 19.39 -18.83
CA GLY A 526 -24.16 19.66 -20.23
C GLY A 526 -25.65 19.85 -20.52
N SER A 527 -26.51 19.01 -19.94
CA SER A 527 -27.95 19.17 -20.07
C SER A 527 -28.48 20.43 -19.38
N ARG A 528 -27.91 20.81 -18.22
CA ARG A 528 -28.28 22.04 -17.50
C ARG A 528 -27.88 23.32 -18.24
N LEU A 529 -26.71 23.25 -18.88
CA LEU A 529 -26.22 24.32 -19.77
C LEU A 529 -26.97 24.36 -21.13
N ARG A 530 -27.99 23.52 -21.31
CA ARG A 530 -28.81 23.41 -22.56
C ARG A 530 -27.96 23.03 -23.78
N LEU A 531 -26.81 22.36 -23.58
CA LEU A 531 -26.02 21.89 -24.71
C LEU A 531 -26.78 20.78 -25.46
N ARG A 532 -26.65 20.77 -26.78
CA ARG A 532 -27.33 19.81 -27.65
C ARG A 532 -26.78 18.40 -27.39
N GLN A 533 -27.59 17.55 -26.79
CA GLN A 533 -27.23 16.15 -26.58
C GLN A 533 -27.26 15.37 -27.91
N VAL A 534 -26.13 14.82 -28.31
CA VAL A 534 -25.96 14.09 -29.56
C VAL A 534 -26.37 12.64 -29.36
N LYS A 535 -27.37 12.18 -30.09
CA LYS A 535 -27.74 10.76 -30.14
C LYS A 535 -26.99 10.11 -31.30
N VAL A 536 -26.00 9.24 -30.95
CA VAL A 536 -25.24 8.51 -31.97
C VAL A 536 -26.17 7.59 -32.74
N PRO A 537 -26.19 7.64 -34.09
CA PRO A 537 -27.00 6.77 -34.93
C PRO A 537 -26.70 5.28 -34.61
N GLU A 538 -27.74 4.42 -34.64
CA GLU A 538 -27.63 3.04 -34.21
C GLU A 538 -26.58 2.23 -34.97
N ARG A 539 -26.36 2.55 -36.27
CA ARG A 539 -25.33 1.91 -37.11
C ARG A 539 -23.92 2.17 -36.56
N TRP A 540 -23.62 3.42 -36.23
CA TRP A 540 -22.33 3.81 -35.64
C TRP A 540 -22.21 3.37 -34.20
N HIS A 541 -23.27 3.45 -33.40
CA HIS A 541 -23.29 2.99 -32.04
C HIS A 541 -22.89 1.50 -31.93
N ARG A 542 -23.45 0.62 -32.78
CA ARG A 542 -23.09 -0.81 -32.78
C ARG A 542 -21.64 -1.08 -33.17
N ARG A 543 -21.04 -0.26 -34.02
CA ARG A 543 -19.62 -0.40 -34.41
C ARG A 543 -18.69 0.12 -33.32
N LEU A 544 -18.99 1.29 -32.78
CA LEU A 544 -18.18 1.95 -31.76
C LEU A 544 -18.13 1.17 -30.43
N ILE A 545 -19.22 0.52 -30.04
CA ILE A 545 -19.24 -0.34 -28.85
C ILE A 545 -18.22 -1.49 -28.94
N LEU A 546 -17.91 -1.97 -30.13
CA LEU A 546 -16.95 -3.06 -30.33
C LEU A 546 -15.51 -2.61 -30.12
N LEU A 547 -15.21 -1.29 -30.20
CA LEU A 547 -13.85 -0.76 -30.11
C LEU A 547 -13.16 -1.04 -28.75
N LYS A 548 -13.91 -1.07 -27.67
CA LYS A 548 -13.36 -1.37 -26.31
C LYS A 548 -12.82 -2.80 -26.17
N TYR A 549 -13.27 -3.76 -26.99
CA TYR A 549 -12.82 -5.17 -26.91
C TYR A 549 -11.40 -5.39 -27.48
N PRO A 550 -11.05 -4.87 -28.70
CA PRO A 550 -9.67 -4.95 -29.16
C PRO A 550 -8.69 -4.16 -28.29
N ILE A 551 -9.12 -3.04 -27.68
CA ILE A 551 -8.30 -2.32 -26.69
C ILE A 551 -7.99 -3.23 -25.49
N LEU A 552 -9.00 -3.89 -24.91
CA LEU A 552 -8.80 -4.86 -23.83
C LEU A 552 -7.88 -6.00 -24.25
N LEU A 553 -8.12 -6.59 -25.42
CA LEU A 553 -7.32 -7.72 -25.90
C LEU A 553 -5.85 -7.31 -26.12
N GLY A 554 -5.61 -6.13 -26.70
CA GLY A 554 -4.28 -5.56 -26.85
C GLY A 554 -3.55 -5.38 -25.51
N LEU A 555 -4.23 -4.81 -24.52
CA LEU A 555 -3.66 -4.62 -23.18
C LEU A 555 -3.35 -5.93 -22.45
N VAL A 556 -4.22 -6.93 -22.56
CA VAL A 556 -3.97 -8.26 -21.95
C VAL A 556 -2.82 -8.98 -22.67
N ALA A 557 -2.75 -8.88 -23.99
CA ALA A 557 -1.66 -9.49 -24.78
C ALA A 557 -0.31 -8.82 -24.46
N THR A 558 -0.26 -7.50 -24.36
CA THR A 558 0.97 -6.77 -23.98
C THR A 558 1.37 -7.07 -22.55
N ALA A 559 0.43 -7.23 -21.61
CA ALA A 559 0.71 -7.60 -20.23
C ALA A 559 1.37 -8.99 -20.12
N GLY A 560 1.01 -9.93 -20.98
CA GLY A 560 1.66 -11.26 -21.07
C GLY A 560 3.08 -11.21 -21.64
N HIS A 561 3.44 -10.14 -22.38
CA HIS A 561 4.78 -9.96 -22.92
C HIS A 561 5.66 -9.05 -22.07
N SER A 562 5.14 -7.90 -21.65
CA SER A 562 5.80 -6.92 -20.81
C SER A 562 4.78 -6.15 -19.97
N LEU A 563 4.88 -6.29 -18.66
CA LEU A 563 3.98 -5.61 -17.73
C LEU A 563 4.19 -4.08 -17.79
N THR A 564 5.43 -3.62 -17.90
CA THR A 564 5.79 -2.19 -18.01
C THR A 564 5.13 -1.54 -19.24
N LEU A 565 5.19 -2.22 -20.40
CA LEU A 565 4.54 -1.72 -21.62
C LEU A 565 3.01 -1.71 -21.48
N ALA A 566 2.44 -2.73 -20.84
CA ALA A 566 1.00 -2.79 -20.59
C ALA A 566 0.53 -1.65 -19.65
N GLU A 567 1.32 -1.29 -18.64
CA GLU A 567 1.04 -0.17 -17.73
C GLU A 567 1.12 1.18 -18.47
N GLN A 568 2.07 1.37 -19.36
CA GLN A 568 2.13 2.55 -20.23
C GLN A 568 0.93 2.66 -21.15
N LEU A 569 0.52 1.56 -21.77
CA LEU A 569 -0.66 1.51 -22.64
C LEU A 569 -1.98 1.62 -21.86
N ALA A 570 -2.00 1.26 -20.57
CA ALA A 570 -3.16 1.42 -19.69
C ALA A 570 -3.54 2.91 -19.47
N GLU A 571 -2.68 3.86 -19.89
CA GLU A 571 -3.00 5.29 -19.96
C GLU A 571 -4.17 5.64 -20.90
N VAL A 572 -4.64 4.70 -21.70
CA VAL A 572 -5.94 4.80 -22.38
C VAL A 572 -7.09 4.99 -21.37
N GLU A 573 -6.90 4.58 -20.10
CA GLU A 573 -7.82 4.86 -19.01
C GLU A 573 -7.50 6.21 -18.34
N PRO A 574 -8.40 7.23 -18.46
CA PRO A 574 -8.17 8.54 -17.86
C PRO A 574 -8.35 8.55 -16.33
N PHE A 575 -8.53 7.39 -15.71
CA PHE A 575 -8.83 7.25 -14.28
C PHE A 575 -7.73 7.80 -13.40
N LYS A 576 -6.48 7.48 -13.74
CA LYS A 576 -5.30 7.92 -13.06
C LYS A 576 -5.17 9.44 -13.06
N THR A 577 -5.32 10.05 -14.23
CA THR A 577 -5.23 11.51 -14.38
C THR A 577 -6.36 12.24 -13.66
N SER A 578 -7.61 11.74 -13.77
CA SER A 578 -8.79 12.47 -13.29
C SER A 578 -9.18 12.18 -11.85
N ILE A 579 -8.94 10.95 -11.36
CA ILE A 579 -9.36 10.50 -10.02
C ILE A 579 -8.16 10.46 -9.07
N THR A 580 -7.10 9.68 -9.41
CA THR A 580 -5.98 9.47 -8.51
C THR A 580 -5.09 10.71 -8.37
N LEU A 581 -4.77 11.39 -9.49
CA LEU A 581 -3.87 12.54 -9.49
C LEU A 581 -4.60 13.90 -9.53
N GLY A 582 -5.94 13.94 -9.58
CA GLY A 582 -6.70 15.17 -9.52
C GLY A 582 -6.30 16.20 -10.58
N PHE A 583 -5.94 15.75 -11.81
CA PHE A 583 -5.43 16.56 -12.94
C PHE A 583 -4.04 17.21 -12.69
N VAL A 584 -3.33 16.84 -11.62
CA VAL A 584 -1.95 17.32 -11.37
C VAL A 584 -0.97 16.38 -12.09
N ARG A 585 -0.74 16.64 -13.40
CA ARG A 585 0.08 15.77 -14.25
C ARG A 585 0.54 16.53 -15.52
N ALA A 586 1.48 15.91 -16.28
CA ALA A 586 1.94 16.47 -17.57
C ALA A 586 0.75 16.75 -18.51
N TRP A 587 0.80 17.90 -19.18
CA TRP A 587 -0.31 18.47 -19.95
C TRP A 587 -0.95 17.54 -21.00
N PRO A 588 -0.24 16.62 -21.70
CA PRO A 588 -0.88 15.75 -22.68
C PRO A 588 -1.93 14.82 -22.09
N PHE A 589 -1.65 14.26 -20.90
CA PHE A 589 -2.58 13.37 -20.19
C PHE A 589 -3.80 14.13 -19.65
N VAL A 590 -3.57 15.37 -19.18
CA VAL A 590 -4.64 16.25 -18.71
C VAL A 590 -5.55 16.64 -19.88
N LEU A 591 -4.95 17.02 -21.01
CA LEU A 591 -5.70 17.36 -22.23
C LEU A 591 -6.54 16.18 -22.73
N TYR A 592 -5.97 14.96 -22.73
CA TYR A 592 -6.69 13.74 -23.09
C TYR A 592 -7.89 13.48 -22.17
N ALA A 593 -7.70 13.55 -20.86
CA ALA A 593 -8.78 13.35 -19.89
C ALA A 593 -9.87 14.42 -20.03
N LEU A 594 -9.50 15.70 -20.21
CA LEU A 594 -10.44 16.81 -20.43
C LEU A 594 -11.18 16.66 -21.76
N ALA A 595 -10.52 16.22 -22.83
CA ALA A 595 -11.17 15.95 -24.12
C ALA A 595 -12.24 14.86 -24.01
N LEU A 596 -11.97 13.79 -23.25
CA LEU A 596 -12.94 12.73 -22.99
C LEU A 596 -14.12 13.21 -22.13
N LEU A 597 -13.89 14.07 -21.15
CA LEU A 597 -14.94 14.70 -20.35
C LEU A 597 -15.75 15.69 -21.19
N ALA A 598 -15.09 16.47 -22.03
CA ALA A 598 -15.77 17.39 -22.98
C ALA A 598 -16.68 16.63 -23.97
N ALA A 599 -16.21 15.49 -24.50
CA ALA A 599 -17.07 14.60 -25.30
C ALA A 599 -18.27 14.09 -24.47
N GLY A 600 -18.09 13.88 -23.17
CA GLY A 600 -19.13 13.51 -22.21
C GLY A 600 -20.22 14.55 -22.02
N LEU A 601 -19.94 15.86 -22.25
CA LEU A 601 -20.96 16.93 -22.23
C LEU A 601 -22.01 16.76 -23.34
N PHE A 602 -21.61 16.20 -24.48
CA PHE A 602 -22.47 16.04 -25.66
C PHE A 602 -23.01 14.60 -25.79
N ILE A 603 -22.24 13.60 -25.39
CA ILE A 603 -22.60 12.17 -25.49
C ILE A 603 -22.51 11.54 -24.12
N HIS A 604 -23.64 11.17 -23.55
CA HIS A 604 -23.73 10.58 -22.21
C HIS A 604 -22.82 9.36 -22.06
N LYS A 605 -21.88 9.43 -21.11
CA LYS A 605 -20.88 8.38 -20.79
C LYS A 605 -20.07 7.94 -22.03
N PHE A 606 -19.56 8.88 -22.82
CA PHE A 606 -18.83 8.61 -24.07
C PHE A 606 -17.71 7.59 -23.90
N TYR A 607 -16.79 7.84 -22.98
CA TYR A 607 -15.66 6.95 -22.72
C TYR A 607 -16.11 5.55 -22.25
N CYS A 608 -16.98 5.48 -21.23
CA CYS A 608 -17.47 4.22 -20.67
C CYS A 608 -18.17 3.33 -21.71
N ARG A 609 -18.79 3.93 -22.71
CA ARG A 609 -19.53 3.20 -23.78
C ARG A 609 -18.61 2.63 -24.85
N TYR A 610 -17.59 3.36 -25.26
CA TYR A 610 -16.87 3.09 -26.49
C TYR A 610 -15.41 2.72 -26.31
N LEU A 611 -14.74 3.25 -25.29
CA LEU A 611 -13.29 3.14 -25.12
C LEU A 611 -12.84 2.35 -23.88
N CYS A 612 -13.66 2.24 -22.84
CA CYS A 612 -13.26 1.69 -21.55
C CYS A 612 -12.94 0.17 -21.61
N PRO A 613 -11.66 -0.24 -21.47
CA PRO A 613 -11.28 -1.65 -21.49
C PRO A 613 -11.75 -2.41 -20.24
N LEU A 614 -11.72 -1.78 -19.06
CA LEU A 614 -12.33 -2.36 -17.85
C LEU A 614 -13.82 -2.68 -18.10
N GLY A 615 -14.56 -1.75 -18.70
CA GLY A 615 -15.97 -1.96 -19.05
C GLY A 615 -16.17 -3.10 -20.06
N ALA A 616 -15.21 -3.35 -20.95
CA ALA A 616 -15.22 -4.51 -21.86
C ALA A 616 -15.01 -5.83 -21.09
N GLY A 617 -14.04 -5.89 -20.20
CA GLY A 617 -13.78 -7.05 -19.34
C GLY A 617 -14.99 -7.42 -18.48
N LEU A 618 -15.56 -6.45 -17.80
CA LEU A 618 -16.79 -6.66 -17.01
C LEU A 618 -17.99 -7.06 -17.87
N ALA A 619 -18.07 -6.62 -19.14
CA ALA A 619 -19.14 -7.05 -20.05
C ALA A 619 -18.96 -8.51 -20.51
N VAL A 620 -17.72 -8.96 -20.69
CA VAL A 620 -17.42 -10.37 -21.02
C VAL A 620 -17.78 -11.26 -19.84
N LEU A 621 -17.30 -10.94 -18.64
CA LEU A 621 -17.57 -11.69 -17.40
C LEU A 621 -19.05 -11.61 -17.01
N GLY A 622 -19.71 -10.48 -17.24
CA GLY A 622 -21.13 -10.26 -16.94
C GLY A 622 -22.09 -11.14 -17.75
N ARG A 623 -21.62 -11.90 -18.73
CA ARG A 623 -22.41 -12.95 -19.41
C ARG A 623 -22.71 -14.16 -18.51
N LEU A 624 -21.90 -14.34 -17.45
CA LEU A 624 -22.10 -15.38 -16.44
C LEU A 624 -23.23 -15.07 -15.46
N ARG A 625 -23.88 -13.91 -15.61
CA ARG A 625 -24.98 -13.51 -14.68
C ARG A 625 -26.08 -14.58 -14.61
N ARG A 626 -26.58 -14.79 -13.41
CA ARG A 626 -27.66 -15.76 -13.12
C ARG A 626 -29.06 -15.15 -13.24
N PHE A 627 -29.25 -13.88 -12.90
CA PHE A 627 -30.55 -13.26 -12.79
C PHE A 627 -30.83 -12.23 -13.87
N HIS A 628 -31.99 -12.37 -14.57
CA HIS A 628 -32.52 -11.39 -15.53
C HIS A 628 -33.64 -10.60 -14.85
N TRP A 629 -33.29 -9.71 -13.94
CA TRP A 629 -34.20 -9.04 -13.02
C TRP A 629 -34.93 -7.81 -13.59
N LEU A 630 -34.44 -7.25 -14.69
CA LEU A 630 -35.10 -6.15 -15.39
C LEU A 630 -36.27 -6.68 -16.22
N THR A 631 -37.45 -6.69 -15.61
CA THR A 631 -38.66 -7.21 -16.25
C THR A 631 -39.16 -6.27 -17.35
N ARG A 632 -39.71 -6.86 -18.43
CA ARG A 632 -40.38 -6.19 -19.53
C ARG A 632 -41.76 -6.77 -19.71
N ILE A 633 -42.66 -5.96 -20.28
CA ILE A 633 -44.01 -6.38 -20.69
C ILE A 633 -43.99 -6.58 -22.22
N GLU A 634 -44.89 -7.41 -22.73
CA GLU A 634 -44.97 -7.72 -24.17
C GLU A 634 -45.07 -6.47 -25.06
N ARG A 635 -45.75 -5.43 -24.58
CA ARG A 635 -45.90 -4.16 -25.30
C ARG A 635 -44.67 -3.26 -25.27
N CYS A 636 -43.60 -3.62 -24.54
CA CYS A 636 -42.32 -2.90 -24.57
C CYS A 636 -41.60 -3.22 -25.90
N GLY A 637 -41.21 -2.18 -26.62
CA GLY A 637 -40.55 -2.33 -27.93
C GLY A 637 -41.51 -2.10 -29.11
N THR A 638 -42.65 -2.73 -29.11
CA THR A 638 -43.66 -2.57 -30.15
C THR A 638 -45.05 -2.60 -29.55
N PRO A 639 -45.80 -1.50 -29.52
CA PRO A 639 -45.52 -0.21 -30.17
C PRO A 639 -44.71 0.78 -29.28
N CYS A 640 -44.51 0.51 -27.98
CA CYS A 640 -43.98 1.48 -27.03
C CYS A 640 -42.44 1.58 -27.04
N GLN A 641 -41.92 2.76 -27.39
CA GLN A 641 -40.47 3.06 -27.43
C GLN A 641 -40.03 4.03 -26.32
N ARG A 642 -40.88 4.40 -25.36
CA ARG A 642 -40.63 5.49 -24.41
C ARG A 642 -39.38 5.25 -23.56
N CYS A 643 -39.22 4.06 -22.94
CA CYS A 643 -38.04 3.72 -22.15
C CYS A 643 -36.76 3.72 -22.98
N ARG A 644 -36.81 3.30 -24.28
CA ARG A 644 -35.68 3.36 -25.19
C ARG A 644 -35.25 4.81 -25.44
N HIS A 645 -36.20 5.72 -25.70
CA HIS A 645 -35.87 7.12 -25.92
C HIS A 645 -35.33 7.84 -24.67
N ARG A 646 -35.71 7.38 -23.47
CA ARG A 646 -35.20 7.90 -22.20
C ARG A 646 -33.86 7.25 -21.76
N CYS A 647 -33.49 6.11 -22.35
CA CYS A 647 -32.23 5.45 -22.03
C CYS A 647 -31.03 6.24 -22.59
N GLY A 648 -30.30 6.95 -21.72
CA GLY A 648 -29.16 7.78 -22.08
C GLY A 648 -28.00 7.02 -22.75
N ILE A 649 -27.88 5.71 -22.45
CA ILE A 649 -26.81 4.85 -23.00
C ILE A 649 -27.24 3.96 -24.17
N ASN A 650 -28.51 4.06 -24.62
CA ASN A 650 -29.11 3.25 -25.70
C ASN A 650 -29.01 1.72 -25.47
N ALA A 651 -29.08 1.25 -24.22
CA ALA A 651 -29.02 -0.19 -23.89
C ALA A 651 -30.34 -0.92 -24.14
N ILE A 652 -31.40 -0.25 -24.59
CA ILE A 652 -32.71 -0.86 -24.90
C ILE A 652 -32.85 -0.96 -26.42
N ARG A 653 -33.02 -2.17 -26.92
CA ARG A 653 -33.21 -2.47 -28.34
C ARG A 653 -34.61 -2.07 -28.83
N ARG A 654 -34.83 -2.10 -30.17
CA ARG A 654 -36.12 -1.77 -30.77
C ARG A 654 -37.22 -2.75 -30.39
N ASP A 655 -36.86 -4.01 -30.17
CA ASP A 655 -37.75 -5.07 -29.68
C ASP A 655 -38.11 -4.96 -28.20
N GLY A 656 -37.57 -3.95 -27.51
CA GLY A 656 -37.74 -3.74 -26.06
C GLY A 656 -36.80 -4.53 -25.19
N ALA A 657 -35.98 -5.42 -25.74
CA ALA A 657 -35.00 -6.17 -24.97
C ALA A 657 -33.89 -5.28 -24.45
N ILE A 658 -33.40 -5.58 -23.22
CA ILE A 658 -32.31 -4.86 -22.58
C ILE A 658 -30.99 -5.56 -22.87
N ASP A 659 -30.03 -4.82 -23.42
CA ASP A 659 -28.66 -5.28 -23.54
C ASP A 659 -27.94 -5.08 -22.19
N TYR A 660 -27.85 -6.15 -21.40
CA TYR A 660 -27.20 -6.12 -20.10
C TYR A 660 -25.68 -5.88 -20.20
N ASN A 661 -25.06 -6.13 -21.37
CA ASN A 661 -23.65 -5.88 -21.56
C ASN A 661 -23.36 -4.35 -21.68
N GLU A 662 -24.39 -3.55 -21.97
CA GLU A 662 -24.28 -2.09 -22.05
C GLU A 662 -25.06 -1.36 -20.96
N CYS A 663 -26.01 -2.03 -20.29
CA CYS A 663 -26.85 -1.46 -19.27
C CYS A 663 -26.04 -1.11 -18.01
N ILE A 664 -26.18 0.15 -17.53
CA ILE A 664 -25.59 0.64 -16.26
C ILE A 664 -26.55 0.53 -15.08
N GLN A 665 -27.69 -0.11 -15.26
CA GLN A 665 -28.67 -0.35 -14.20
C GLN A 665 -29.10 0.91 -13.42
N CYS A 666 -29.32 2.02 -14.15
CA CYS A 666 -29.72 3.30 -13.58
C CYS A 666 -31.17 3.30 -13.03
N LEU A 667 -31.93 2.23 -13.24
CA LEU A 667 -33.33 2.02 -12.83
C LEU A 667 -34.38 2.94 -13.50
N GLU A 668 -34.00 3.88 -14.34
CA GLU A 668 -34.92 4.81 -14.97
C GLU A 668 -36.07 4.11 -15.72
N CYS A 669 -35.74 3.05 -16.46
CA CYS A 669 -36.75 2.28 -17.18
C CYS A 669 -37.69 1.47 -16.22
N VAL A 670 -37.22 1.13 -15.03
CA VAL A 670 -38.04 0.45 -14.01
C VAL A 670 -38.99 1.44 -13.35
N VAL A 671 -38.50 2.65 -13.06
CA VAL A 671 -39.31 3.76 -12.55
C VAL A 671 -40.44 4.10 -13.55
N ILE A 672 -40.12 4.28 -14.84
CA ILE A 672 -41.13 4.53 -15.88
C ILE A 672 -42.15 3.39 -15.97
N LEU A 673 -41.71 2.13 -15.87
CA LEU A 673 -42.60 0.97 -15.93
C LEU A 673 -43.61 0.96 -14.80
N ARG A 674 -43.21 1.43 -13.62
CA ARG A 674 -44.04 1.48 -12.41
C ARG A 674 -44.91 2.74 -12.31
N ASP A 675 -44.61 3.77 -13.05
CA ASP A 675 -45.34 5.03 -13.05
C ASP A 675 -46.61 4.91 -13.91
N PRO A 676 -47.80 4.99 -13.29
CA PRO A 676 -49.04 4.83 -14.00
C PRO A 676 -49.35 5.96 -14.98
N GLU A 677 -48.65 7.10 -14.90
CA GLU A 677 -48.84 8.24 -15.79
C GLU A 677 -47.80 8.23 -16.94
N GLN A 678 -46.73 7.48 -16.80
CA GLN A 678 -45.66 7.39 -17.78
C GLN A 678 -45.69 6.09 -18.60
N CYS A 679 -46.07 4.97 -17.99
CA CYS A 679 -46.12 3.70 -18.70
C CYS A 679 -47.31 3.62 -19.63
N VAL A 680 -47.08 3.40 -20.94
CA VAL A 680 -48.14 3.30 -21.95
C VAL A 680 -49.11 2.14 -21.67
N ASP A 681 -48.60 1.02 -21.20
CA ASP A 681 -49.47 -0.13 -20.81
C ASP A 681 -50.42 0.23 -19.67
N SER A 682 -49.92 0.90 -18.63
CA SER A 682 -50.77 1.36 -17.53
C SER A 682 -51.79 2.39 -17.97
N LEU A 683 -51.42 3.29 -18.87
CA LEU A 683 -52.36 4.27 -19.46
C LEU A 683 -53.42 3.61 -20.32
N LEU A 684 -53.07 2.58 -21.12
CA LEU A 684 -54.02 1.83 -21.92
C LEU A 684 -55.00 1.00 -21.07
N ARG A 685 -54.49 0.34 -20.03
CA ARG A 685 -55.35 -0.38 -19.06
C ARG A 685 -56.35 0.54 -18.36
N ARG A 686 -55.91 1.74 -17.95
CA ARG A 686 -56.79 2.76 -17.37
C ARG A 686 -57.83 3.25 -18.37
N LYS A 687 -57.45 3.48 -19.64
CA LYS A 687 -58.43 3.81 -20.69
C LYS A 687 -59.44 2.71 -20.93
N GLN A 688 -58.97 1.45 -20.93
CA GLN A 688 -59.86 0.30 -21.10
C GLN A 688 -60.80 0.11 -19.89
N ALA A 689 -60.31 0.26 -18.66
CA ALA A 689 -61.13 0.20 -17.45
C ALA A 689 -62.17 1.32 -17.39
N ARG A 690 -61.84 2.52 -17.93
CA ARG A 690 -62.80 3.64 -18.05
C ARG A 690 -63.81 3.42 -19.18
N ARG A 691 -63.52 2.59 -20.17
CA ARG A 691 -64.39 2.26 -21.32
C ARG A 691 -65.25 1.02 -21.05
N SER A 692 -64.85 0.19 -20.12
CA SER A 692 -65.71 -0.91 -19.68
C SER A 692 -66.87 -0.35 -18.90
N PRO A 693 -68.10 -0.50 -19.39
CA PRO A 693 -69.27 -0.02 -18.64
C PRO A 693 -69.27 -0.69 -17.27
N ALA A 694 -69.48 0.12 -16.23
CA ALA A 694 -69.76 -0.43 -14.92
C ALA A 694 -70.90 -1.45 -15.10
N ARG A 695 -70.63 -2.72 -14.72
CA ARG A 695 -71.76 -3.67 -14.56
C ARG A 695 -72.68 -3.05 -13.51
N ILE A 696 -73.76 -2.48 -14.00
CA ILE A 696 -74.84 -2.07 -13.13
C ILE A 696 -75.27 -3.37 -12.45
N PRO A 697 -75.28 -3.48 -11.11
CA PRO A 697 -75.80 -4.65 -10.47
C PRO A 697 -77.29 -4.72 -10.80
N VAL A 698 -77.65 -5.67 -11.62
CA VAL A 698 -79.08 -5.97 -11.85
C VAL A 698 -79.58 -6.51 -10.51
N ARG A 699 -80.38 -5.67 -9.83
CA ARG A 699 -81.12 -6.08 -8.62
C ARG A 699 -82.25 -6.97 -9.13
N GLU A 700 -82.10 -8.27 -8.94
CA GLU A 700 -83.21 -9.18 -9.16
C GLU A 700 -84.41 -8.76 -8.25
N VAL A 701 -85.46 -8.30 -8.90
CA VAL A 701 -86.72 -8.06 -8.20
C VAL A 701 -87.36 -9.43 -8.01
N PRO A 702 -87.65 -9.83 -6.80
CA PRO A 702 -88.36 -11.13 -6.57
C PRO A 702 -89.72 -11.12 -7.30
N ALA A 703 -89.99 -12.17 -8.07
CA ALA A 703 -91.24 -12.36 -8.72
C ALA A 703 -92.41 -12.42 -7.66
N THR A 704 -93.33 -11.46 -7.71
CA THR A 704 -94.52 -11.49 -6.94
C THR A 704 -95.37 -12.63 -7.49
N THR A 705 -95.59 -13.66 -6.69
CA THR A 705 -96.55 -14.70 -6.94
C THR A 705 -97.99 -14.10 -6.87
N PRO A 706 -98.82 -14.35 -7.86
CA PRO A 706 -100.21 -13.98 -7.75
C PRO A 706 -100.88 -14.85 -6.67
N ARG A 707 -101.56 -14.21 -5.74
CA ARG A 707 -102.44 -14.90 -4.82
C ARG A 707 -103.78 -15.21 -5.54
N PRO A 708 -104.45 -16.33 -5.15
CA PRO A 708 -105.67 -16.83 -5.80
C PRO A 708 -106.88 -15.98 -5.58
#